data_3ef2f431fd989488767f30f15fd11ca1
#
_entry.id   3ef2f431fd989488767f30f15fd11ca1
#
_cell.length_a   1.000
_cell.length_b   1.000
_cell.length_c   1.000
_cell.angle_alpha   90.00
_cell.angle_beta   90.00
_cell.angle_gamma   90.00
#
_symmetry.space_group_name_H-M   'P 1'
#
loop_
_entity.id
_entity.type
_entity.pdbx_description
1 polymer ?
#
loop_
_entity_poly.entity_id
_entity_poly.type
_entity_poly.pdbx_seq_one_letter_code
_entity_poly.pdbx_strand_id
1 'polypeptide(L)'
;VLLAASCQRGSKRELPVSCLNSQGGCDSQREGGLWEQPIDPQAEQEIIDSIEEVYFSNDSFDMVRHELEKLPPELNLQELEDYRDKLKRQQAAVSKKVADLILEKQPAYVKELERVTALQTNLQLAAVICTNARRQLSVAKEGFTEASLGLLANQRRRQLLTGLLKSLRTIKTLVNNDLTSLFLTFKHYSCISELNSKLQDTLEQIEEQLDVALSKTCKNFDVSHYTKVQVAYTLLGKTQTAMDQLHMHFTQAIHNTVFQVVLGYVELCAGNADTKFQKMQYKDLCTHITLESYIPCLMDLCKALWEVMLSYYRTMQWHEERDRQENAPTPESDELVVDRSYVKKKLEHGLTRIWQDVQLKVKAYILGTDMSNFKYDDFIVVLDVISRLMQVGEEFCGSKSEVLQESIKRQSVNYFKNYHRARLEELRMFLENETWELCPVKSNFNISQLHEFRFMGQCRSPSVSPSRQAGSSTNPPLDESLFQQYIQEGNPFEVHIEHKEEETEDVLASNGYESDELEKNVYQEYDSDSDVPEELKQDYVDEQTGDAPLKSVSRETIRSKKKSDYNLNKTNAPILTNTTLNVIRLVGKYIQMMNILKPIAFDVIHCVSQLFDYYLYAVYTFFGRNDMYESSGLGLISSRLRTTLNRIQESLIDMNAGLHGPTEDRKEKVPSPHLSQMVVLTNSGTLYGLAQRVVATESLVFLAEQFESLQSHLDTMMPAAKKPFLQQFYSQTVSTASELRKPIYWIVAAKAIDYEQMLLMMAGVKWDIREIMSQHNVYVDVLLKEFEQFNKRLGDVSRHVRIPLPVSNVLWEHCIRLANRTLVEGYANVKKCSNEGRALMQLDFQQFLMKLDKLTDLRPIPDKEFVETYIKAYYLTENDMEQFIKNHREYSMKQLANLVNVCLGSHINKKARQKLLAAIDDIDRPKR
;
A
#
# COMPACT_ATOMS: atom_id res chain seq x y z
N VAL A 1 -6.12 36.76 -16.48
CA VAL A 1 -4.97 37.03 -17.35
C VAL A 1 -3.66 36.74 -16.65
N LEU A 2 -3.55 36.98 -15.34
CA LEU A 2 -2.33 36.71 -14.56
C LEU A 2 -2.05 35.21 -14.28
N LEU A 3 -3.02 34.32 -14.43
CA LEU A 3 -2.85 32.85 -14.30
C LEU A 3 -2.49 32.17 -15.63
N ALA A 4 -2.63 32.84 -16.76
CA ALA A 4 -2.32 32.26 -18.07
C ALA A 4 -0.85 32.43 -18.49
N ALA A 5 -0.09 33.35 -17.90
CA ALA A 5 1.30 33.61 -18.25
C ALA A 5 2.35 32.71 -17.59
N SER A 6 1.94 31.95 -16.55
CA SER A 6 2.83 31.04 -15.80
C SER A 6 2.98 29.63 -16.40
N CYS A 7 2.20 29.27 -17.42
CA CYS A 7 2.19 27.92 -18.01
C CYS A 7 3.06 27.71 -19.25
N GLN A 8 3.93 28.62 -19.60
CA GLN A 8 4.76 28.50 -20.83
C GLN A 8 6.27 28.26 -20.60
N ARG A 9 6.70 27.70 -19.52
CA ARG A 9 8.07 27.13 -19.47
C ARG A 9 8.12 25.86 -18.59
N GLY A 10 8.31 24.77 -19.26
CA GLY A 10 9.08 23.67 -18.73
C GLY A 10 8.31 22.42 -18.31
N SER A 11 8.56 21.37 -19.07
CA SER A 11 8.53 19.98 -18.66
C SER A 11 7.18 19.29 -18.56
N LYS A 12 6.99 18.34 -19.43
CA LYS A 12 5.98 17.30 -19.39
C LYS A 12 5.97 16.62 -18.01
N ARG A 13 4.99 16.99 -17.20
CA ARG A 13 4.51 16.17 -16.07
C ARG A 13 3.01 16.07 -16.21
N GLU A 14 2.55 14.87 -16.43
CA GLU A 14 1.14 14.53 -16.39
C GLU A 14 0.61 14.91 -15.01
N LEU A 15 -0.36 15.81 -14.97
CA LEU A 15 -1.13 16.12 -13.77
C LEU A 15 -2.21 15.06 -13.60
N PRO A 16 -2.33 14.46 -12.44
CA PRO A 16 -3.44 13.52 -12.17
C PRO A 16 -4.77 14.29 -12.21
N VAL A 17 -5.76 13.68 -12.85
CA VAL A 17 -7.11 14.21 -13.08
C VAL A 17 -7.93 14.39 -11.78
N SER A 18 -7.37 14.10 -10.62
CA SER A 18 -8.07 14.13 -9.34
C SER A 18 -8.19 15.50 -8.66
N CYS A 19 -7.72 16.60 -9.26
CA CYS A 19 -7.76 17.92 -8.63
C CYS A 19 -8.93 18.83 -9.04
N LEU A 20 -9.95 18.34 -9.74
CA LEU A 20 -11.05 19.18 -10.20
C LEU A 20 -12.36 19.05 -9.40
N ASN A 21 -12.39 18.26 -8.33
CA ASN A 21 -13.60 18.12 -7.49
C ASN A 21 -13.36 18.51 -6.03
N SER A 22 -12.65 19.59 -5.76
CA SER A 22 -12.72 20.23 -4.44
C SER A 22 -13.44 21.58 -4.59
N GLN A 23 -14.75 21.54 -4.53
CA GLN A 23 -15.53 22.68 -4.09
C GLN A 23 -15.29 22.86 -2.60
N GLY A 24 -14.20 23.51 -2.24
CA GLY A 24 -14.02 24.04 -0.91
C GLY A 24 -14.99 25.19 -0.69
N GLY A 25 -16.09 24.94 -0.04
CA GLY A 25 -16.94 25.97 0.54
C GLY A 25 -16.14 26.70 1.61
N CYS A 26 -15.77 27.93 1.32
CA CYS A 26 -15.32 28.86 2.33
C CYS A 26 -16.52 29.27 3.18
N ASP A 27 -16.73 28.64 4.33
CA ASP A 27 -17.57 29.19 5.40
C ASP A 27 -16.78 30.35 6.03
N SER A 28 -16.95 31.53 5.44
CA SER A 28 -16.66 32.78 6.12
C SER A 28 -17.77 33.06 7.12
N GLN A 29 -17.40 33.08 8.38
CA GLN A 29 -18.20 33.49 9.50
C GLN A 29 -18.97 34.80 9.19
N ARG A 30 -20.27 34.73 9.37
CA ARG A 30 -21.18 35.87 9.42
C ARG A 30 -20.79 36.77 10.61
N GLU A 31 -20.19 37.89 10.30
CA GLU A 31 -20.45 39.10 11.06
C GLU A 31 -21.48 39.93 10.28
N GLY A 32 -22.53 40.32 10.96
CA GLY A 32 -23.69 40.89 10.38
C GLY A 32 -23.45 42.27 9.77
N GLY A 33 -24.06 42.52 8.66
CA GLY A 33 -24.08 43.82 8.06
C GLY A 33 -24.64 43.84 6.67
N LEU A 34 -25.84 44.34 6.53
CA LEU A 34 -26.47 44.92 5.34
C LEU A 34 -26.57 44.03 4.10
N TRP A 35 -27.81 43.79 3.74
CA TRP A 35 -28.27 43.27 2.45
C TRP A 35 -27.70 44.15 1.32
N GLU A 36 -26.60 43.70 0.70
CA GLU A 36 -26.18 44.25 -0.59
C GLU A 36 -27.14 43.77 -1.65
N GLN A 37 -27.90 44.72 -2.21
CA GLN A 37 -28.66 44.50 -3.43
C GLN A 37 -27.72 44.02 -4.55
N PRO A 38 -28.19 43.19 -5.49
CA PRO A 38 -27.38 42.79 -6.63
C PRO A 38 -26.94 44.02 -7.41
N ILE A 39 -25.66 44.29 -7.42
CA ILE A 39 -25.05 45.39 -8.14
C ILE A 39 -25.34 45.15 -9.64
N ASP A 40 -25.87 46.15 -10.30
CA ASP A 40 -26.13 46.18 -11.73
C ASP A 40 -24.88 45.81 -12.51
N PRO A 41 -24.93 44.90 -13.50
CA PRO A 41 -23.77 44.51 -14.31
C PRO A 41 -23.03 45.70 -14.98
N GLN A 42 -23.72 46.79 -15.24
CA GLN A 42 -23.12 48.03 -15.72
C GLN A 42 -22.27 48.72 -14.66
N ALA A 43 -22.74 48.77 -13.42
CA ALA A 43 -21.96 49.30 -12.30
C ALA A 43 -20.74 48.46 -11.94
N GLU A 44 -20.80 47.14 -12.12
CA GLU A 44 -19.64 46.25 -11.96
C GLU A 44 -18.59 46.52 -13.04
N GLN A 45 -19.01 46.76 -14.27
CA GLN A 45 -18.11 47.06 -15.38
C GLN A 45 -17.43 48.42 -15.17
N GLU A 46 -18.16 49.42 -14.70
CA GLU A 46 -17.59 50.74 -14.37
C GLU A 46 -16.55 50.65 -13.23
N ILE A 47 -16.77 49.78 -12.25
CA ILE A 47 -15.77 49.50 -11.21
C ILE A 47 -14.51 48.87 -11.79
N ILE A 48 -14.63 47.95 -12.73
CA ILE A 48 -13.52 47.29 -13.38
C ILE A 48 -12.77 48.29 -14.26
N ASP A 49 -13.48 49.10 -15.02
CA ASP A 49 -12.90 50.13 -15.88
C ASP A 49 -12.20 51.26 -15.09
N SER A 50 -12.55 51.41 -13.81
CA SER A 50 -11.88 52.35 -12.90
C SER A 50 -10.51 51.83 -12.37
N ILE A 51 -10.16 50.61 -12.69
CA ILE A 51 -8.85 50.03 -12.29
C ILE A 51 -7.76 50.57 -13.23
N GLU A 52 -6.69 51.06 -12.65
CA GLU A 52 -5.60 51.66 -13.41
C GLU A 52 -4.92 50.64 -14.35
N GLU A 53 -4.58 51.05 -15.54
CA GLU A 53 -3.97 50.20 -16.57
C GLU A 53 -2.61 49.58 -16.11
N VAL A 54 -1.96 50.19 -15.14
CA VAL A 54 -0.68 49.72 -14.56
C VAL A 54 -0.78 48.30 -13.99
N TYR A 55 -1.96 47.93 -13.44
CA TYR A 55 -2.20 46.58 -12.89
C TYR A 55 -2.22 45.47 -13.93
N PHE A 56 -2.32 45.84 -15.21
CA PHE A 56 -2.38 44.90 -16.32
C PHE A 56 -1.08 44.83 -17.12
N SER A 57 -0.01 45.59 -16.72
CA SER A 57 1.11 45.88 -17.62
C SER A 57 2.34 44.98 -17.48
N ASN A 58 2.66 44.31 -16.36
CA ASN A 58 3.85 43.46 -16.28
C ASN A 58 3.89 42.56 -15.04
N ASP A 59 4.49 41.35 -15.17
CA ASP A 59 4.72 40.38 -14.09
C ASP A 59 5.71 40.85 -13.01
N SER A 60 6.40 41.96 -13.21
CA SER A 60 7.37 42.53 -12.26
C SER A 60 6.82 43.73 -11.48
N PHE A 61 5.53 44.05 -11.65
CA PHE A 61 4.91 45.21 -11.00
C PHE A 61 4.60 44.89 -9.55
N ASP A 62 5.15 45.67 -8.61
CA ASP A 62 4.88 45.58 -7.17
C ASP A 62 3.63 46.40 -6.82
N MET A 63 2.50 45.73 -6.74
CA MET A 63 1.19 46.31 -6.41
C MET A 63 1.17 46.96 -5.01
N VAL A 64 1.89 46.37 -4.06
CA VAL A 64 1.89 46.86 -2.68
C VAL A 64 2.63 48.21 -2.58
N ARG A 65 3.77 48.27 -3.23
CA ARG A 65 4.54 49.52 -3.28
C ARG A 65 3.78 50.64 -3.96
N HIS A 66 3.16 50.37 -5.09
CA HIS A 66 2.37 51.34 -5.86
C HIS A 66 1.18 51.87 -5.06
N GLU A 67 0.49 51.03 -4.29
CA GLU A 67 -0.61 51.49 -3.45
C GLU A 67 -0.16 52.24 -2.19
N LEU A 68 0.98 51.85 -1.64
CA LEU A 68 1.61 52.59 -0.51
C LEU A 68 2.10 53.98 -0.90
N GLU A 69 2.60 54.15 -2.12
CA GLU A 69 3.05 55.47 -2.63
C GLU A 69 1.88 56.47 -2.89
N LYS A 70 0.64 56.00 -3.02
CA LYS A 70 -0.56 56.82 -3.16
C LYS A 70 -1.15 57.28 -1.84
N LEU A 71 -0.75 56.72 -0.73
CA LEU A 71 -1.25 57.12 0.56
C LEU A 71 -0.76 58.53 0.93
N PRO A 72 -1.61 59.43 1.46
CA PRO A 72 -1.18 60.74 1.90
C PRO A 72 -0.23 60.65 3.09
N PRO A 73 0.68 61.62 3.24
CA PRO A 73 1.69 61.61 4.29
C PRO A 73 1.09 61.77 5.72
N GLU A 74 -0.12 62.26 5.82
CA GLU A 74 -0.88 62.31 7.08
C GLU A 74 -2.06 61.32 6.92
N LEU A 75 -2.01 60.21 7.69
CA LEU A 75 -3.00 59.14 7.62
C LEU A 75 -4.26 59.51 8.44
N ASN A 76 -5.36 59.72 7.76
CA ASN A 76 -6.68 59.86 8.38
C ASN A 76 -7.37 58.44 8.34
N LEU A 77 -7.80 57.98 9.50
CA LEU A 77 -8.39 56.62 9.62
C LEU A 77 -9.60 56.40 8.73
N GLN A 78 -10.43 57.44 8.60
CA GLN A 78 -11.67 57.43 7.80
C GLN A 78 -11.34 57.30 6.29
N GLU A 79 -10.40 58.08 5.80
CA GLU A 79 -9.98 58.03 4.39
C GLU A 79 -9.28 56.72 4.04
N LEU A 80 -8.55 56.16 4.99
CA LEU A 80 -7.91 54.83 4.83
C LEU A 80 -8.96 53.71 4.74
N GLU A 81 -10.01 53.78 5.52
CA GLU A 81 -11.13 52.84 5.47
C GLU A 81 -11.88 52.95 4.15
N ASP A 82 -12.19 54.13 3.70
CA ASP A 82 -12.83 54.38 2.41
C ASP A 82 -11.98 53.89 1.25
N TYR A 83 -10.65 54.09 1.34
CA TYR A 83 -9.71 53.62 0.34
C TYR A 83 -9.61 52.06 0.32
N ARG A 84 -9.54 51.46 1.50
CA ARG A 84 -9.58 50.02 1.67
C ARG A 84 -10.86 49.42 1.08
N ASP A 85 -12.00 50.03 1.34
CA ASP A 85 -13.29 49.53 0.86
C ASP A 85 -13.48 49.78 -0.64
N LYS A 86 -12.80 50.78 -1.21
CA LYS A 86 -12.67 50.93 -2.67
C LYS A 86 -11.92 49.79 -3.29
N LEU A 87 -10.73 49.45 -2.74
CA LEU A 87 -9.92 48.35 -3.23
C LEU A 87 -10.63 46.99 -3.09
N LYS A 88 -11.35 46.77 -1.99
CA LYS A 88 -12.16 45.57 -1.79
C LYS A 88 -13.29 45.43 -2.82
N ARG A 89 -13.97 46.54 -3.16
CA ARG A 89 -15.02 46.55 -4.20
C ARG A 89 -14.42 46.22 -5.57
N GLN A 90 -13.28 46.76 -5.92
CA GLN A 90 -12.58 46.45 -7.17
C GLN A 90 -12.14 44.98 -7.21
N GLN A 91 -11.58 44.47 -6.12
CA GLN A 91 -11.19 43.05 -6.00
C GLN A 91 -12.41 42.12 -6.14
N ALA A 92 -13.52 42.43 -5.49
CA ALA A 92 -14.74 41.63 -5.56
C ALA A 92 -15.33 41.61 -6.98
N ALA A 93 -15.37 42.76 -7.66
CA ALA A 93 -15.88 42.88 -9.03
C ALA A 93 -15.00 42.09 -10.03
N VAL A 94 -13.65 42.17 -9.92
CA VAL A 94 -12.74 41.39 -10.74
C VAL A 94 -12.89 39.90 -10.47
N SER A 95 -12.95 39.49 -9.18
CA SER A 95 -13.06 38.07 -8.81
C SER A 95 -14.37 37.48 -9.34
N LYS A 96 -15.47 38.22 -9.25
CA LYS A 96 -16.75 37.80 -9.80
C LYS A 96 -16.67 37.68 -11.33
N LYS A 97 -16.16 38.71 -12.02
CA LYS A 97 -15.98 38.68 -13.49
C LYS A 97 -15.11 37.51 -13.95
N VAL A 98 -14.03 37.19 -13.24
CA VAL A 98 -13.20 36.03 -13.54
C VAL A 98 -13.97 34.73 -13.34
N ALA A 99 -14.76 34.63 -12.25
CA ALA A 99 -15.59 33.46 -11.99
C ALA A 99 -16.65 33.26 -13.09
N ASP A 100 -17.32 34.34 -13.50
CA ASP A 100 -18.34 34.29 -14.56
C ASP A 100 -17.71 33.89 -15.91
N LEU A 101 -16.54 34.42 -16.24
CA LEU A 101 -15.80 34.04 -17.47
C LEU A 101 -15.33 32.59 -17.44
N ILE A 102 -14.95 32.10 -16.28
CA ILE A 102 -14.58 30.68 -16.10
C ILE A 102 -15.81 29.81 -16.34
N LEU A 103 -16.94 30.14 -15.71
CA LEU A 103 -18.19 29.40 -15.87
C LEU A 103 -18.69 29.45 -17.32
N GLU A 104 -18.64 30.60 -17.97
CA GLU A 104 -19.04 30.76 -19.39
C GLU A 104 -18.18 29.90 -20.33
N LYS A 105 -16.88 29.81 -20.08
CA LYS A 105 -15.95 29.09 -20.95
C LYS A 105 -15.72 27.62 -20.56
N GLN A 106 -16.12 27.24 -19.37
CA GLN A 106 -15.96 25.86 -18.86
C GLN A 106 -16.60 24.81 -19.78
N PRO A 107 -17.84 24.98 -20.29
CA PRO A 107 -18.45 23.97 -21.17
C PRO A 107 -17.68 23.82 -22.51
N ALA A 108 -17.19 24.93 -23.04
CA ALA A 108 -16.38 24.90 -24.27
C ALA A 108 -15.05 24.19 -24.05
N TYR A 109 -14.40 24.45 -22.91
CA TYR A 109 -13.14 23.81 -22.56
C TYR A 109 -13.29 22.29 -22.33
N VAL A 110 -14.34 21.89 -21.61
CA VAL A 110 -14.65 20.47 -21.39
C VAL A 110 -14.91 19.76 -22.71
N LYS A 111 -15.69 20.38 -23.62
CA LYS A 111 -15.99 19.82 -24.91
C LYS A 111 -14.74 19.68 -25.82
N GLU A 112 -13.81 20.63 -25.76
CA GLU A 112 -12.55 20.49 -26.48
C GLU A 112 -11.61 19.46 -25.84
N LEU A 113 -11.63 19.30 -24.52
CA LEU A 113 -10.89 18.25 -23.84
C LEU A 113 -11.43 16.86 -24.21
N GLU A 114 -12.75 16.71 -24.27
CA GLU A 114 -13.40 15.48 -24.74
C GLU A 114 -13.02 15.15 -26.19
N ARG A 115 -12.95 16.17 -27.07
CA ARG A 115 -12.48 15.97 -28.45
C ARG A 115 -11.04 15.52 -28.52
N VAL A 116 -10.17 16.09 -27.69
CA VAL A 116 -8.75 15.70 -27.64
C VAL A 116 -8.60 14.27 -27.11
N THR A 117 -9.34 13.90 -26.06
CA THR A 117 -9.33 12.53 -25.52
C THR A 117 -9.91 11.52 -26.51
N ALA A 118 -10.99 11.86 -27.20
CA ALA A 118 -11.54 11.02 -28.25
C ALA A 118 -10.56 10.85 -29.44
N LEU A 119 -9.87 11.92 -29.83
CA LEU A 119 -8.85 11.86 -30.86
C LEU A 119 -7.65 10.99 -30.44
N GLN A 120 -7.21 11.13 -29.20
CA GLN A 120 -6.13 10.31 -28.63
C GLN A 120 -6.50 8.83 -28.63
N THR A 121 -7.72 8.51 -28.19
CA THR A 121 -8.22 7.12 -28.17
C THR A 121 -8.32 6.55 -29.57
N ASN A 122 -8.85 7.33 -30.52
CA ASN A 122 -8.93 6.92 -31.91
C ASN A 122 -7.57 6.70 -32.58
N LEU A 123 -6.59 7.54 -32.24
CA LEU A 123 -5.22 7.36 -32.74
C LEU A 123 -4.54 6.12 -32.14
N GLN A 124 -4.77 5.85 -30.85
CA GLN A 124 -4.30 4.62 -30.23
C GLN A 124 -4.94 3.39 -30.88
N LEU A 125 -6.25 3.41 -31.08
CA LEU A 125 -6.95 2.33 -31.76
C LEU A 125 -6.44 2.13 -33.20
N ALA A 126 -6.24 3.22 -33.95
CA ALA A 126 -5.66 3.15 -35.29
C ALA A 126 -4.24 2.56 -35.29
N ALA A 127 -3.41 2.94 -34.30
CA ALA A 127 -2.07 2.37 -34.15
C ALA A 127 -2.11 0.86 -33.89
N VAL A 128 -3.02 0.41 -33.00
CA VAL A 128 -3.22 -1.02 -32.73
C VAL A 128 -3.69 -1.77 -34.01
N ILE A 129 -4.66 -1.20 -34.73
CA ILE A 129 -5.16 -1.81 -35.98
C ILE A 129 -4.04 -1.89 -37.02
N CYS A 130 -3.26 -0.81 -37.20
CA CYS A 130 -2.14 -0.80 -38.14
C CYS A 130 -1.05 -1.80 -37.74
N THR A 131 -0.77 -1.92 -36.45
CA THR A 131 0.21 -2.88 -35.93
C THR A 131 -0.25 -4.32 -36.16
N ASN A 132 -1.52 -4.62 -35.87
CA ASN A 132 -2.10 -5.92 -36.14
C ASN A 132 -2.14 -6.25 -37.63
N ALA A 133 -2.51 -5.29 -38.49
CA ALA A 133 -2.50 -5.45 -39.93
C ALA A 133 -1.09 -5.73 -40.48
N ARG A 134 -0.07 -4.98 -39.99
CA ARG A 134 1.33 -5.25 -40.33
C ARG A 134 1.77 -6.63 -39.91
N ARG A 135 1.43 -7.05 -38.69
CA ARG A 135 1.73 -8.41 -38.19
C ARG A 135 1.09 -9.48 -39.05
N GLN A 136 -0.21 -9.33 -39.38
CA GLN A 136 -0.92 -10.28 -40.24
C GLN A 136 -0.33 -10.34 -41.64
N LEU A 137 0.03 -9.18 -42.20
CA LEU A 137 0.71 -9.10 -43.49
C LEU A 137 2.09 -9.75 -43.47
N SER A 138 2.85 -9.56 -42.36
CA SER A 138 4.15 -10.21 -42.19
C SER A 138 4.00 -11.74 -42.12
N VAL A 139 3.06 -12.24 -41.31
CA VAL A 139 2.76 -13.68 -41.23
C VAL A 139 2.30 -14.21 -42.56
N ALA A 140 1.42 -13.51 -43.28
CA ALA A 140 0.98 -13.88 -44.61
C ALA A 140 2.14 -13.89 -45.61
N LYS A 141 3.03 -12.90 -45.55
CA LYS A 141 4.23 -12.83 -46.38
C LYS A 141 5.18 -14.02 -46.10
N GLU A 142 5.41 -14.31 -44.79
CA GLU A 142 6.23 -15.47 -44.39
C GLU A 142 5.60 -16.77 -44.86
N GLY A 143 4.29 -16.97 -44.65
CA GLY A 143 3.58 -18.15 -45.15
C GLY A 143 3.63 -18.28 -46.67
N PHE A 144 3.55 -17.13 -47.40
CA PHE A 144 3.66 -17.15 -48.87
C PHE A 144 5.10 -17.44 -49.34
N THR A 145 6.10 -16.91 -48.62
CA THR A 145 7.52 -17.23 -48.92
C THR A 145 7.84 -18.67 -48.56
N GLU A 146 7.35 -19.16 -47.43
CA GLU A 146 7.52 -20.54 -47.00
C GLU A 146 6.82 -21.53 -47.99
N ALA A 147 5.59 -21.25 -48.40
CA ALA A 147 4.87 -22.02 -49.38
C ALA A 147 5.57 -22.05 -50.73
N SER A 148 6.08 -20.92 -51.21
CA SER A 148 6.83 -20.84 -52.48
C SER A 148 8.20 -21.52 -52.41
N LEU A 149 8.89 -21.39 -51.27
CA LEU A 149 10.14 -22.12 -51.00
C LEU A 149 9.84 -23.64 -50.85
N GLY A 150 8.73 -24.01 -50.21
CA GLY A 150 8.25 -25.38 -50.11
C GLY A 150 7.95 -26.01 -51.47
N LEU A 151 7.32 -25.24 -52.36
CA LEU A 151 7.09 -25.67 -53.73
C LEU A 151 8.40 -25.88 -54.51
N LEU A 152 9.33 -24.94 -54.40
CA LEU A 152 10.67 -25.05 -55.02
C LEU A 152 11.46 -26.23 -54.44
N ALA A 153 11.42 -26.40 -53.11
CA ALA A 153 12.03 -27.53 -52.43
C ALA A 153 11.41 -28.89 -52.87
N ASN A 154 10.09 -28.95 -53.03
CA ASN A 154 9.39 -30.11 -53.51
C ASN A 154 9.71 -30.40 -54.99
N GLN A 155 9.86 -29.35 -55.82
CA GLN A 155 10.27 -29.50 -57.18
C GLN A 155 11.73 -29.99 -57.29
N ARG A 156 12.63 -29.50 -56.48
CA ARG A 156 14.02 -30.01 -56.38
C ARG A 156 14.04 -31.46 -55.84
N ARG A 157 13.25 -31.79 -54.79
CA ARG A 157 13.06 -33.14 -54.29
C ARG A 157 12.57 -34.08 -55.37
N ARG A 158 11.55 -33.64 -56.14
CA ARG A 158 11.02 -34.42 -57.25
C ARG A 158 12.06 -34.70 -58.33
N GLN A 159 12.90 -33.70 -58.65
CA GLN A 159 14.00 -33.83 -59.56
C GLN A 159 15.06 -34.82 -59.06
N LEU A 160 15.47 -34.65 -57.73
CA LEU A 160 16.42 -35.55 -57.07
C LEU A 160 15.90 -36.98 -56.95
N LEU A 161 14.62 -37.15 -56.53
CA LEU A 161 14.01 -38.48 -56.47
C LEU A 161 13.86 -39.12 -57.82
N THR A 162 13.57 -38.34 -58.89
CA THR A 162 13.54 -38.87 -60.25
C THR A 162 14.93 -39.30 -60.73
N GLY A 163 15.96 -38.52 -60.35
CA GLY A 163 17.37 -38.90 -60.55
C GLY A 163 17.74 -40.16 -59.82
N LEU A 164 17.40 -40.20 -58.50
CA LEU A 164 17.61 -41.34 -57.59
C LEU A 164 16.89 -42.61 -58.09
N LEU A 165 15.61 -42.48 -58.58
CA LEU A 165 14.84 -43.59 -59.17
C LEU A 165 15.48 -44.07 -60.43
N LYS A 166 16.02 -43.18 -61.28
CA LYS A 166 16.82 -43.59 -62.43
C LYS A 166 18.10 -44.36 -61.98
N SER A 167 18.84 -43.83 -60.97
CA SER A 167 20.02 -44.47 -60.45
C SER A 167 19.71 -45.79 -59.75
N LEU A 168 18.62 -45.87 -58.96
CA LEU A 168 18.17 -47.10 -58.33
C LEU A 168 17.67 -48.16 -59.35
N ARG A 169 17.02 -47.72 -60.44
CA ARG A 169 16.67 -48.62 -61.56
C ARG A 169 17.94 -49.15 -62.26
N THR A 170 18.93 -48.32 -62.44
CA THR A 170 20.23 -48.77 -63.00
C THR A 170 20.97 -49.65 -61.96
N ILE A 171 20.93 -49.37 -60.69
CA ILE A 171 21.51 -50.24 -59.65
C ILE A 171 20.71 -51.54 -59.55
N LYS A 172 19.37 -51.52 -59.64
CA LYS A 172 18.50 -52.71 -59.61
C LYS A 172 18.78 -53.59 -60.82
N THR A 173 19.04 -53.03 -61.99
CA THR A 173 19.45 -53.80 -63.19
C THR A 173 20.88 -54.36 -63.05
N LEU A 174 21.74 -53.67 -62.26
CA LEU A 174 23.10 -54.11 -61.92
C LEU A 174 23.11 -55.14 -60.78
N VAL A 175 22.23 -55.00 -59.76
CA VAL A 175 22.14 -55.93 -58.61
C VAL A 175 21.48 -57.26 -58.96
N ASN A 176 20.56 -57.30 -59.92
CA ASN A 176 20.01 -58.51 -60.39
C ASN A 176 21.08 -59.46 -61.13
N ASN A 177 22.32 -58.99 -61.23
CA ASN A 177 23.44 -59.69 -61.84
C ASN A 177 24.60 -59.92 -60.82
N ASP A 178 24.37 -60.53 -59.68
CA ASP A 178 25.37 -61.02 -58.71
C ASP A 178 26.51 -60.02 -58.35
N LEU A 179 26.23 -58.71 -58.14
CA LEU A 179 27.27 -57.65 -58.01
C LEU A 179 27.73 -57.39 -56.60
N THR A 180 27.12 -57.91 -55.55
CA THR A 180 27.56 -57.72 -54.16
C THR A 180 28.99 -58.32 -53.91
N SER A 181 29.35 -59.35 -54.56
CA SER A 181 30.72 -59.88 -54.52
C SER A 181 31.73 -59.09 -55.40
N LEU A 182 31.26 -58.49 -56.43
CA LEU A 182 32.03 -57.62 -57.32
C LEU A 182 32.40 -56.29 -56.75
N PHE A 183 31.49 -55.67 -55.90
CA PHE A 183 31.74 -54.40 -55.25
C PHE A 183 32.91 -54.46 -54.23
N LEU A 184 33.07 -55.55 -53.56
CA LEU A 184 34.20 -55.74 -52.64
C LEU A 184 35.52 -56.01 -53.35
N THR A 185 35.47 -56.55 -54.54
CA THR A 185 36.66 -56.93 -55.35
C THR A 185 37.15 -55.80 -56.26
N PHE A 186 36.33 -54.85 -56.65
CA PHE A 186 36.66 -53.80 -57.65
C PHE A 186 36.78 -52.38 -57.05
N LYS A 187 37.09 -52.22 -55.79
CA LYS A 187 37.27 -50.96 -55.07
C LYS A 187 38.24 -49.98 -55.74
N HIS A 188 39.10 -50.46 -56.68
CA HIS A 188 40.15 -49.69 -57.30
C HIS A 188 39.84 -49.13 -58.69
N TYR A 189 38.61 -49.34 -59.19
CA TYR A 189 38.19 -48.71 -60.46
C TYR A 189 37.70 -47.28 -60.28
N SER A 190 38.13 -46.33 -61.11
CA SER A 190 37.82 -44.92 -60.95
C SER A 190 36.33 -44.63 -61.03
N CYS A 191 35.59 -45.37 -61.87
CA CYS A 191 34.13 -45.23 -61.97
C CYS A 191 33.38 -45.67 -60.68
N ILE A 192 33.87 -46.68 -59.96
CA ILE A 192 33.31 -47.17 -58.72
C ILE A 192 33.68 -46.19 -57.59
N SER A 193 34.86 -45.65 -57.60
CA SER A 193 35.26 -44.55 -56.67
C SER A 193 34.45 -43.29 -56.87
N GLU A 194 34.17 -42.91 -58.12
CA GLU A 194 33.34 -41.74 -58.44
C GLU A 194 31.85 -41.97 -58.05
N LEU A 195 31.33 -43.19 -58.27
CA LEU A 195 30.01 -43.57 -57.82
C LEU A 195 29.86 -43.57 -56.30
N ASN A 196 30.90 -44.07 -55.59
CA ASN A 196 30.94 -44.09 -54.12
C ASN A 196 31.00 -42.65 -53.57
N SER A 197 31.83 -41.79 -54.22
CA SER A 197 31.88 -40.37 -53.84
C SER A 197 30.49 -39.69 -54.02
N LYS A 198 29.81 -39.91 -55.17
CA LYS A 198 28.49 -39.36 -55.38
C LYS A 198 27.42 -39.90 -54.45
N LEU A 199 27.51 -41.19 -54.09
CA LEU A 199 26.64 -41.77 -53.06
C LEU A 199 26.91 -41.15 -51.67
N GLN A 200 28.16 -40.94 -51.32
CA GLN A 200 28.55 -40.29 -50.10
C GLN A 200 28.03 -38.87 -50.05
N ASP A 201 28.23 -38.06 -51.11
CA ASP A 201 27.73 -36.71 -51.27
C ASP A 201 26.21 -36.64 -51.15
N THR A 202 25.48 -37.65 -51.79
CA THR A 202 24.02 -37.69 -51.64
C THR A 202 23.55 -38.11 -50.26
N LEU A 203 24.31 -38.98 -49.57
CA LEU A 203 24.01 -39.34 -48.18
C LEU A 203 24.15 -38.11 -47.28
N GLU A 204 25.25 -37.36 -47.38
CA GLU A 204 25.49 -36.13 -46.65
C GLU A 204 24.39 -35.10 -46.93
N GLN A 205 23.97 -34.93 -48.18
CA GLN A 205 22.82 -34.04 -48.51
C GLN A 205 21.51 -34.49 -47.88
N ILE A 206 21.23 -35.82 -47.83
CA ILE A 206 20.05 -36.37 -47.18
C ILE A 206 20.11 -36.12 -45.68
N GLU A 207 21.28 -36.34 -45.05
CA GLU A 207 21.50 -36.09 -43.63
C GLU A 207 21.28 -34.59 -43.29
N GLU A 208 21.81 -33.67 -44.09
CA GLU A 208 21.59 -32.23 -43.92
C GLU A 208 20.11 -31.88 -44.06
N GLN A 209 19.38 -32.44 -45.05
CA GLN A 209 17.96 -32.20 -45.20
C GLN A 209 17.14 -32.78 -44.06
N LEU A 210 17.49 -33.93 -43.55
CA LEU A 210 16.87 -34.53 -42.36
C LEU A 210 17.11 -33.72 -41.11
N ASP A 211 18.30 -33.21 -40.97
CA ASP A 211 18.67 -32.33 -39.85
C ASP A 211 17.86 -31.04 -39.86
N VAL A 212 17.73 -30.40 -41.03
CA VAL A 212 16.82 -29.25 -41.24
C VAL A 212 15.37 -29.61 -40.97
N ALA A 213 14.90 -30.79 -41.38
CA ALA A 213 13.56 -31.26 -41.12
C ALA A 213 13.32 -31.52 -39.62
N LEU A 214 14.31 -32.07 -38.92
CA LEU A 214 14.29 -32.29 -37.49
C LEU A 214 14.23 -30.98 -36.72
N SER A 215 15.02 -29.97 -37.13
CA SER A 215 15.02 -28.65 -36.51
C SER A 215 13.65 -27.93 -36.52
N LYS A 216 12.83 -28.20 -37.56
CA LYS A 216 11.47 -27.62 -37.67
C LYS A 216 10.51 -28.14 -36.62
N THR A 217 10.70 -29.35 -36.10
CA THR A 217 9.84 -29.95 -35.07
C THR A 217 9.98 -29.25 -33.72
N CYS A 218 11.08 -28.52 -33.49
CA CYS A 218 11.36 -27.88 -32.22
C CYS A 218 10.46 -26.66 -31.93
N LYS A 219 9.90 -26.01 -32.95
CA LYS A 219 8.98 -24.88 -32.78
C LYS A 219 7.51 -25.32 -32.83
N ASN A 220 7.18 -26.15 -33.76
CA ASN A 220 5.82 -26.68 -33.96
C ASN A 220 5.88 -28.18 -34.19
N PHE A 221 5.51 -28.93 -33.18
CA PHE A 221 5.49 -30.38 -33.25
C PHE A 221 4.31 -30.87 -34.08
N ASP A 222 4.60 -31.53 -35.22
CA ASP A 222 3.63 -32.27 -36.04
C ASP A 222 4.00 -33.75 -36.01
N VAL A 223 3.07 -34.56 -35.50
CA VAL A 223 3.22 -36.03 -35.35
C VAL A 223 3.56 -36.65 -36.69
N SER A 224 2.87 -36.26 -37.76
CA SER A 224 3.05 -36.88 -39.09
C SER A 224 4.42 -36.54 -39.69
N HIS A 225 4.88 -35.30 -39.49
CA HIS A 225 6.19 -34.86 -39.92
C HIS A 225 7.28 -35.53 -39.12
N TYR A 226 7.18 -35.54 -37.79
CA TYR A 226 8.16 -36.14 -36.90
C TYR A 226 8.31 -37.64 -37.12
N THR A 227 7.18 -38.37 -37.31
CA THR A 227 7.19 -39.82 -37.63
C THR A 227 7.99 -40.11 -38.91
N LYS A 228 7.80 -39.32 -39.98
CA LYS A 228 8.54 -39.49 -41.22
C LYS A 228 10.04 -39.25 -41.04
N VAL A 229 10.41 -38.25 -40.28
CA VAL A 229 11.83 -37.94 -39.99
C VAL A 229 12.45 -39.05 -39.16
N GLN A 230 11.80 -39.57 -38.15
CA GLN A 230 12.30 -40.64 -37.30
C GLN A 230 12.41 -41.98 -38.09
N VAL A 231 11.44 -42.31 -38.93
CA VAL A 231 11.55 -43.49 -39.82
C VAL A 231 12.74 -43.36 -40.77
N ALA A 232 13.01 -42.16 -41.31
CA ALA A 232 14.17 -41.96 -42.17
C ALA A 232 15.49 -42.12 -41.44
N TYR A 233 15.61 -41.60 -40.19
CA TYR A 233 16.80 -41.84 -39.37
C TYR A 233 16.99 -43.30 -38.95
N THR A 234 15.90 -44.02 -38.69
CA THR A 234 15.94 -45.50 -38.41
C THR A 234 16.43 -46.27 -39.62
N LEU A 235 15.94 -45.91 -40.84
CA LEU A 235 16.41 -46.55 -42.07
C LEU A 235 17.88 -46.30 -42.38
N LEU A 236 18.43 -45.15 -41.90
CA LEU A 236 19.85 -44.84 -42.02
C LEU A 236 20.73 -45.46 -40.91
N GLY A 237 20.11 -46.09 -39.90
CA GLY A 237 20.81 -46.62 -38.73
C GLY A 237 21.45 -45.52 -37.85
N LYS A 238 20.92 -44.29 -37.89
CA LYS A 238 21.46 -43.13 -37.20
C LYS A 238 20.50 -42.55 -36.14
N THR A 239 19.78 -43.40 -35.42
CA THR A 239 18.80 -43.02 -34.41
C THR A 239 19.45 -42.25 -33.25
N GLN A 240 20.66 -42.69 -32.82
CA GLN A 240 21.39 -41.99 -31.76
C GLN A 240 21.84 -40.60 -32.19
N THR A 241 22.31 -40.42 -33.39
CA THR A 241 22.70 -39.13 -33.97
C THR A 241 21.49 -38.20 -34.05
N ALA A 242 20.30 -38.73 -34.45
CA ALA A 242 19.08 -37.96 -34.47
C ALA A 242 18.71 -37.37 -33.09
N MET A 243 18.91 -38.16 -32.01
CA MET A 243 18.65 -37.69 -30.65
C MET A 243 19.65 -36.63 -30.17
N ASP A 244 20.91 -36.76 -30.55
CA ASP A 244 21.92 -35.75 -30.25
C ASP A 244 21.64 -34.43 -30.99
N GLN A 245 21.31 -34.51 -32.28
CA GLN A 245 20.91 -33.37 -33.10
C GLN A 245 19.62 -32.71 -32.61
N LEU A 246 18.64 -33.51 -32.23
CA LEU A 246 17.37 -33.00 -31.67
C LEU A 246 17.63 -32.12 -30.45
N HIS A 247 18.54 -32.56 -29.60
CA HIS A 247 18.90 -31.80 -28.36
C HIS A 247 19.56 -30.46 -28.69
N MET A 248 20.47 -30.48 -29.67
CA MET A 248 21.10 -29.25 -30.16
C MET A 248 20.08 -28.31 -30.79
N HIS A 249 19.15 -28.83 -31.57
CA HIS A 249 18.11 -28.02 -32.20
C HIS A 249 17.14 -27.39 -31.19
N PHE A 250 16.78 -28.10 -30.12
CA PHE A 250 15.95 -27.51 -29.08
C PHE A 250 16.71 -26.39 -28.33
N THR A 251 17.96 -26.57 -27.98
CA THR A 251 18.78 -25.50 -27.37
C THR A 251 18.90 -24.31 -28.31
N GLN A 252 19.14 -24.54 -29.60
CA GLN A 252 19.18 -23.48 -30.61
C GLN A 252 17.81 -22.82 -30.83
N ALA A 253 16.73 -23.60 -30.80
CA ALA A 253 15.37 -23.07 -30.93
C ALA A 253 15.03 -22.14 -29.76
N ILE A 254 15.36 -22.50 -28.51
CA ILE A 254 15.23 -21.63 -27.35
C ILE A 254 16.02 -20.34 -27.58
N HIS A 255 17.29 -20.44 -27.98
CA HIS A 255 18.11 -19.26 -28.21
C HIS A 255 17.55 -18.33 -29.30
N ASN A 256 17.21 -18.89 -30.44
CA ASN A 256 16.67 -18.13 -31.56
C ASN A 256 15.33 -17.48 -31.24
N THR A 257 14.45 -18.22 -30.54
CA THR A 257 13.12 -17.73 -30.19
C THR A 257 13.21 -16.57 -29.23
N VAL A 258 13.97 -16.69 -28.13
CA VAL A 258 14.14 -15.60 -27.16
C VAL A 258 14.83 -14.40 -27.78
N PHE A 259 15.82 -14.64 -28.66
CA PHE A 259 16.52 -13.56 -29.35
C PHE A 259 15.59 -12.78 -30.29
N GLN A 260 14.78 -13.47 -31.07
CA GLN A 260 13.84 -12.84 -31.99
C GLN A 260 12.76 -12.05 -31.29
N VAL A 261 12.20 -12.57 -30.17
CA VAL A 261 11.20 -11.85 -29.38
C VAL A 261 11.81 -10.55 -28.82
N VAL A 262 12.96 -10.64 -28.16
CA VAL A 262 13.60 -9.48 -27.54
C VAL A 262 14.04 -8.46 -28.59
N LEU A 263 14.64 -8.93 -29.71
CA LEU A 263 15.05 -8.07 -30.84
C LEU A 263 13.85 -7.29 -31.39
N GLY A 264 12.71 -7.96 -31.62
CA GLY A 264 11.50 -7.30 -32.12
C GLY A 264 11.02 -6.17 -31.23
N TYR A 265 11.07 -6.34 -29.90
CA TYR A 265 10.71 -5.29 -28.97
C TYR A 265 11.75 -4.17 -28.89
N VAL A 266 13.05 -4.47 -28.97
CA VAL A 266 14.11 -3.46 -28.99
C VAL A 266 14.03 -2.61 -30.27
N GLU A 267 13.79 -3.24 -31.42
CA GLU A 267 13.59 -2.52 -32.70
C GLU A 267 12.34 -1.62 -32.64
N LEU A 268 11.24 -2.07 -32.00
CA LEU A 268 10.05 -1.25 -31.77
C LEU A 268 10.35 -0.04 -30.88
N CYS A 269 11.13 -0.21 -29.82
CA CYS A 269 11.50 0.85 -28.89
C CYS A 269 12.46 1.88 -29.53
N ALA A 270 13.34 1.44 -30.43
CA ALA A 270 14.33 2.30 -31.07
C ALA A 270 13.78 3.12 -32.25
N GLY A 271 12.58 2.80 -32.72
CA GLY A 271 11.91 3.53 -33.84
C GLY A 271 12.55 3.36 -35.20
N ASN A 272 13.68 2.65 -35.30
CA ASN A 272 14.39 2.34 -36.53
C ASN A 272 14.97 0.94 -36.46
N ALA A 273 14.86 0.19 -37.53
CA ALA A 273 15.54 -1.12 -37.70
C ALA A 273 17.07 -0.88 -37.87
N ASP A 274 17.73 -0.57 -36.77
CA ASP A 274 19.17 -0.34 -36.77
C ASP A 274 19.86 -1.73 -36.75
N THR A 275 20.59 -2.04 -37.83
CA THR A 275 21.32 -3.31 -38.00
C THR A 275 22.32 -3.61 -36.88
N LYS A 276 22.60 -2.64 -36.01
CA LYS A 276 23.44 -2.81 -34.82
C LYS A 276 22.88 -3.79 -33.82
N PHE A 277 21.55 -3.80 -33.58
CA PHE A 277 20.92 -4.66 -32.62
C PHE A 277 20.96 -6.13 -33.01
N GLN A 278 20.93 -6.43 -34.31
CA GLN A 278 21.02 -7.80 -34.84
C GLN A 278 22.37 -8.47 -34.57
N LYS A 279 23.41 -7.68 -34.31
CA LYS A 279 24.78 -8.18 -34.03
C LYS A 279 25.10 -8.22 -32.54
N MET A 280 24.20 -7.76 -31.68
CA MET A 280 24.40 -7.73 -30.23
C MET A 280 24.19 -9.12 -29.62
N GLN A 281 24.83 -9.36 -28.49
CA GLN A 281 24.52 -10.56 -27.71
C GLN A 281 23.17 -10.42 -27.02
N TYR A 282 22.48 -11.54 -26.81
CA TYR A 282 21.17 -11.56 -26.16
C TYR A 282 21.14 -10.79 -24.81
N LYS A 283 22.18 -10.97 -24.00
CA LYS A 283 22.29 -10.30 -22.71
C LYS A 283 22.33 -8.78 -22.82
N ASP A 284 23.06 -8.27 -23.80
CA ASP A 284 23.18 -6.83 -24.03
C ASP A 284 21.90 -6.28 -24.64
N LEU A 285 21.25 -7.08 -25.49
CA LEU A 285 19.96 -6.72 -26.09
C LEU A 285 18.88 -6.52 -25.02
N CYS A 286 18.85 -7.34 -23.99
CA CYS A 286 17.91 -7.21 -22.88
C CYS A 286 18.02 -5.87 -22.11
N THR A 287 19.16 -5.20 -22.15
CA THR A 287 19.36 -3.90 -21.48
C THR A 287 18.72 -2.73 -22.23
N HIS A 288 18.26 -2.93 -23.46
CA HIS A 288 17.67 -1.88 -24.29
C HIS A 288 16.14 -1.87 -24.29
N ILE A 289 15.52 -2.75 -23.52
CA ILE A 289 14.07 -2.80 -23.37
C ILE A 289 13.60 -1.67 -22.48
N THR A 290 12.61 -0.88 -22.96
CA THR A 290 12.00 0.20 -22.18
C THR A 290 11.05 -0.37 -21.13
N LEU A 291 10.79 0.42 -20.07
CA LEU A 291 9.88 0.02 -18.99
C LEU A 291 8.47 -0.32 -19.50
N GLU A 292 7.97 0.45 -20.48
CA GLU A 292 6.63 0.25 -21.06
C GLU A 292 6.52 -1.06 -21.85
N SER A 293 7.59 -1.47 -22.50
CA SER A 293 7.64 -2.69 -23.32
C SER A 293 8.06 -3.93 -22.52
N TYR A 294 8.47 -3.77 -21.27
CA TYR A 294 9.04 -4.85 -20.48
C TYR A 294 8.06 -6.00 -20.24
N ILE A 295 6.85 -5.69 -19.74
CA ILE A 295 5.84 -6.72 -19.45
C ILE A 295 5.32 -7.40 -20.71
N PRO A 296 4.92 -6.67 -21.77
CA PRO A 296 4.51 -7.31 -23.01
C PRO A 296 5.59 -8.21 -23.60
N CYS A 297 6.84 -7.79 -23.58
CA CYS A 297 7.97 -8.59 -24.05
C CYS A 297 8.17 -9.84 -23.17
N LEU A 298 8.07 -9.73 -21.84
CA LEU A 298 8.17 -10.87 -20.93
C LEU A 298 7.06 -11.89 -21.17
N MET A 299 5.84 -11.41 -21.38
CA MET A 299 4.69 -12.27 -21.69
C MET A 299 4.90 -13.03 -22.98
N ASP A 300 5.27 -12.34 -24.05
CA ASP A 300 5.51 -12.98 -25.36
C ASP A 300 6.73 -13.92 -25.33
N LEU A 301 7.75 -13.58 -24.53
CA LEU A 301 8.89 -14.45 -24.26
C LEU A 301 8.44 -15.75 -23.59
N CYS A 302 7.63 -15.66 -22.54
CA CYS A 302 7.10 -16.84 -21.84
C CYS A 302 6.17 -17.68 -22.71
N LYS A 303 5.31 -17.06 -23.55
CA LYS A 303 4.47 -17.74 -24.54
C LYS A 303 5.31 -18.56 -25.51
N ALA A 304 6.32 -17.94 -26.08
CA ALA A 304 7.18 -18.58 -27.07
C ALA A 304 8.02 -19.70 -26.46
N LEU A 305 8.48 -19.53 -25.22
CA LEU A 305 9.20 -20.58 -24.49
C LEU A 305 8.29 -21.77 -24.15
N TRP A 306 7.03 -21.51 -23.78
CA TRP A 306 6.04 -22.56 -23.56
C TRP A 306 5.85 -23.42 -24.80
N GLU A 307 5.73 -22.82 -25.99
CA GLU A 307 5.55 -23.55 -27.24
C GLU A 307 6.72 -24.50 -27.53
N VAL A 308 7.95 -24.07 -27.27
CA VAL A 308 9.14 -24.91 -27.41
C VAL A 308 9.14 -26.04 -26.39
N MET A 309 8.81 -25.78 -25.12
CA MET A 309 8.70 -26.79 -24.08
C MET A 309 7.59 -27.81 -24.39
N LEU A 310 6.44 -27.33 -24.86
CA LEU A 310 5.33 -28.17 -25.28
C LEU A 310 5.71 -29.07 -26.47
N SER A 311 6.46 -28.52 -27.44
CA SER A 311 6.97 -29.31 -28.56
C SER A 311 7.91 -30.43 -28.12
N TYR A 312 8.76 -30.17 -27.12
CA TYR A 312 9.63 -31.20 -26.53
C TYR A 312 8.81 -32.26 -25.77
N TYR A 313 7.85 -31.82 -24.96
CA TYR A 313 6.97 -32.76 -24.23
C TYR A 313 6.19 -33.68 -25.18
N ARG A 314 5.64 -33.14 -26.28
CA ARG A 314 4.96 -33.92 -27.30
C ARG A 314 5.90 -34.88 -28.03
N THR A 315 7.15 -34.48 -28.25
CA THR A 315 8.19 -35.37 -28.79
C THR A 315 8.44 -36.55 -27.85
N MET A 316 8.52 -36.28 -26.54
CA MET A 316 8.72 -37.35 -25.55
C MET A 316 7.50 -38.28 -25.48
N GLN A 317 6.28 -37.74 -25.48
CA GLN A 317 5.04 -38.54 -25.50
C GLN A 317 5.00 -39.46 -26.75
N TRP A 318 5.41 -38.96 -27.91
CA TRP A 318 5.45 -39.75 -29.14
C TRP A 318 6.36 -40.95 -28.99
N HIS A 319 7.53 -40.83 -28.39
CA HIS A 319 8.44 -41.94 -28.13
C HIS A 319 7.86 -42.91 -27.09
N GLU A 320 7.25 -42.42 -26.03
CA GLU A 320 6.61 -43.30 -25.04
C GLU A 320 5.41 -44.08 -25.61
N GLU A 321 4.59 -43.46 -26.44
CA GLU A 321 3.48 -44.12 -27.10
C GLU A 321 3.98 -45.22 -28.08
N ARG A 322 5.05 -44.90 -28.80
CA ARG A 322 5.67 -45.86 -29.70
C ARG A 322 6.26 -47.06 -28.96
N ASP A 323 6.95 -46.80 -27.86
CA ASP A 323 7.52 -47.85 -26.99
C ASP A 323 6.40 -48.74 -26.40
N ARG A 324 5.23 -48.18 -26.11
CA ARG A 324 4.06 -48.98 -25.65
C ARG A 324 3.44 -49.82 -26.75
N GLN A 325 3.40 -49.33 -27.97
CA GLN A 325 2.81 -50.02 -29.11
C GLN A 325 3.69 -51.19 -29.60
N GLU A 326 5.04 -51.06 -29.48
CA GLU A 326 5.99 -52.04 -29.95
C GLU A 326 6.32 -53.11 -28.87
N ASN A 327 5.87 -52.98 -27.63
CA ASN A 327 6.03 -53.97 -26.54
C ASN A 327 5.11 -55.23 -26.70
N ALA A 328 4.59 -55.50 -27.91
CA ALA A 328 3.99 -56.79 -28.25
C ALA A 328 5.09 -57.87 -28.39
N PRO A 329 4.85 -59.15 -27.96
CA PRO A 329 5.92 -60.16 -27.79
C PRO A 329 6.42 -60.68 -29.16
N THR A 330 7.31 -59.91 -29.75
CA THR A 330 8.17 -60.37 -30.87
C THR A 330 9.62 -60.38 -30.38
N PRO A 331 10.42 -61.46 -30.75
CA PRO A 331 11.82 -61.48 -30.34
C PRO A 331 12.60 -60.37 -31.06
N GLU A 332 12.88 -59.33 -30.30
CA GLU A 332 13.68 -58.20 -30.80
C GLU A 332 15.17 -58.49 -30.73
N SER A 333 15.92 -57.92 -31.66
CA SER A 333 17.38 -57.95 -31.60
C SER A 333 17.90 -57.09 -30.45
N ASP A 334 18.94 -57.54 -29.78
CA ASP A 334 19.56 -56.83 -28.63
C ASP A 334 19.94 -55.39 -28.98
N GLU A 335 20.22 -55.04 -30.20
CA GLU A 335 20.58 -53.69 -30.69
C GLU A 335 19.43 -52.73 -30.60
N LEU A 336 18.20 -53.12 -30.89
CA LEU A 336 16.98 -52.29 -30.81
C LEU A 336 16.65 -51.96 -29.34
N VAL A 337 16.90 -52.85 -28.43
CA VAL A 337 16.68 -52.64 -26.97
C VAL A 337 17.65 -51.61 -26.42
N VAL A 338 18.92 -51.63 -26.85
CA VAL A 338 19.97 -50.70 -26.46
C VAL A 338 19.64 -49.28 -26.98
N ASP A 339 19.19 -49.15 -28.23
CA ASP A 339 18.82 -47.88 -28.83
C ASP A 339 17.61 -47.26 -28.14
N ARG A 340 16.60 -48.03 -27.78
CA ARG A 340 15.42 -47.51 -26.99
C ARG A 340 15.83 -47.02 -25.61
N SER A 341 16.67 -47.77 -24.89
CA SER A 341 17.19 -47.37 -23.58
C SER A 341 17.99 -46.05 -23.68
N TYR A 342 18.78 -45.89 -24.75
CA TYR A 342 19.53 -44.68 -25.02
C TYR A 342 18.60 -43.48 -25.28
N VAL A 343 17.62 -43.62 -26.17
CA VAL A 343 16.62 -42.59 -26.51
C VAL A 343 15.88 -42.12 -25.26
N LYS A 344 15.38 -43.05 -24.46
CA LYS A 344 14.66 -42.72 -23.22
C LYS A 344 15.51 -41.92 -22.25
N LYS A 345 16.72 -42.39 -21.94
CA LYS A 345 17.65 -41.66 -21.04
C LYS A 345 18.05 -40.32 -21.59
N LYS A 346 18.21 -40.19 -22.91
CA LYS A 346 18.56 -38.93 -23.53
C LYS A 346 17.42 -37.91 -23.45
N LEU A 347 16.19 -38.36 -23.67
CA LEU A 347 14.99 -37.51 -23.55
C LEU A 347 14.73 -37.08 -22.11
N GLU A 348 14.87 -37.97 -21.13
CA GLU A 348 14.75 -37.64 -19.70
C GLU A 348 15.79 -36.61 -19.27
N HIS A 349 17.05 -36.80 -19.69
CA HIS A 349 18.11 -35.82 -19.42
C HIS A 349 17.89 -34.49 -20.11
N GLY A 350 17.26 -34.50 -21.26
CA GLY A 350 16.92 -33.35 -22.04
C GLY A 350 15.90 -32.44 -21.40
N LEU A 351 14.94 -32.98 -20.67
CA LEU A 351 13.97 -32.15 -19.90
C LEU A 351 14.71 -31.20 -18.97
N THR A 352 15.61 -31.73 -18.17
CA THR A 352 16.38 -30.92 -17.22
C THR A 352 17.27 -29.89 -17.94
N ARG A 353 17.89 -30.26 -19.07
CA ARG A 353 18.73 -29.37 -19.85
C ARG A 353 17.96 -28.22 -20.47
N ILE A 354 16.84 -28.52 -21.10
CA ILE A 354 15.94 -27.51 -21.70
C ILE A 354 15.46 -26.53 -20.65
N TRP A 355 15.02 -27.03 -19.49
CA TRP A 355 14.61 -26.15 -18.41
C TRP A 355 15.74 -25.27 -17.87
N GLN A 356 16.96 -25.81 -17.78
CA GLN A 356 18.14 -25.01 -17.43
C GLN A 356 18.42 -23.91 -18.45
N ASP A 357 18.36 -24.22 -19.75
CA ASP A 357 18.55 -23.24 -20.81
C ASP A 357 17.48 -22.15 -20.79
N VAL A 358 16.21 -22.51 -20.56
CA VAL A 358 15.11 -21.55 -20.37
C VAL A 358 15.36 -20.65 -19.16
N GLN A 359 15.73 -21.22 -18.01
CA GLN A 359 16.06 -20.45 -16.82
C GLN A 359 17.18 -19.45 -17.06
N LEU A 360 18.25 -19.86 -17.75
CA LEU A 360 19.38 -18.95 -18.06
C LEU A 360 18.99 -17.80 -18.98
N LYS A 361 18.10 -18.01 -19.95
CA LYS A 361 17.63 -16.97 -20.85
C LYS A 361 16.70 -15.99 -20.14
N VAL A 362 15.76 -16.49 -19.37
CA VAL A 362 14.85 -15.65 -18.57
C VAL A 362 15.62 -14.91 -17.46
N LYS A 363 16.60 -15.54 -16.83
CA LYS A 363 17.52 -14.87 -15.89
C LYS A 363 18.22 -13.67 -16.54
N ALA A 364 18.77 -13.84 -17.75
CA ALA A 364 19.44 -12.75 -18.45
C ALA A 364 18.47 -11.60 -18.73
N TYR A 365 17.21 -11.90 -19.05
CA TYR A 365 16.16 -10.92 -19.25
C TYR A 365 15.83 -10.17 -17.95
N ILE A 366 15.56 -10.90 -16.85
CA ILE A 366 15.25 -10.33 -15.53
C ILE A 366 16.35 -9.41 -15.02
N LEU A 367 17.63 -9.81 -15.23
CA LEU A 367 18.77 -9.04 -14.76
C LEU A 367 19.21 -7.93 -15.73
N GLY A 368 18.68 -7.89 -16.95
CA GLY A 368 18.99 -6.90 -17.96
C GLY A 368 18.40 -5.51 -17.67
N THR A 369 17.32 -5.44 -16.92
CA THR A 369 16.63 -4.18 -16.60
C THR A 369 16.57 -3.96 -15.10
N ASP A 370 16.81 -2.73 -14.66
CA ASP A 370 16.61 -2.36 -13.26
C ASP A 370 15.11 -2.12 -12.99
N MET A 371 14.51 -2.98 -12.17
CA MET A 371 13.10 -2.92 -11.81
C MET A 371 12.79 -1.91 -10.71
N SER A 372 13.77 -1.22 -10.15
CA SER A 372 13.62 -0.34 -9.00
C SER A 372 12.58 0.77 -9.20
N ASN A 373 12.34 1.16 -10.44
CA ASN A 373 11.42 2.24 -10.79
C ASN A 373 10.05 1.75 -11.34
N PHE A 374 9.77 0.45 -11.29
CA PHE A 374 8.48 -0.08 -11.73
C PHE A 374 7.36 0.40 -10.81
N LYS A 375 6.16 0.60 -11.37
CA LYS A 375 4.96 0.75 -10.58
C LYS A 375 4.66 -0.55 -9.83
N TYR A 376 3.96 -0.44 -8.70
CA TYR A 376 3.63 -1.60 -7.89
C TYR A 376 2.88 -2.68 -8.68
N ASP A 377 1.86 -2.27 -9.44
CA ASP A 377 1.01 -3.20 -10.19
C ASP A 377 1.81 -3.90 -11.30
N ASP A 378 2.68 -3.18 -11.99
CA ASP A 378 3.58 -3.73 -13.01
C ASP A 378 4.56 -4.75 -12.41
N PHE A 379 5.10 -4.45 -11.23
CA PHE A 379 6.00 -5.36 -10.54
C PHE A 379 5.30 -6.64 -10.08
N ILE A 380 4.07 -6.55 -9.59
CA ILE A 380 3.25 -7.72 -9.23
C ILE A 380 2.97 -8.60 -10.45
N VAL A 381 2.67 -8.02 -11.59
CA VAL A 381 2.46 -8.76 -12.86
C VAL A 381 3.74 -9.52 -13.24
N VAL A 382 4.91 -8.88 -13.13
CA VAL A 382 6.20 -9.55 -13.40
C VAL A 382 6.39 -10.75 -12.46
N LEU A 383 6.13 -10.57 -11.15
CA LEU A 383 6.25 -11.66 -10.17
C LEU A 383 5.29 -12.82 -10.49
N ASP A 384 4.05 -12.53 -10.86
CA ASP A 384 3.05 -13.54 -11.20
C ASP A 384 3.45 -14.33 -12.45
N VAL A 385 3.88 -13.65 -13.51
CA VAL A 385 4.35 -14.29 -14.75
C VAL A 385 5.54 -15.20 -14.48
N ILE A 386 6.53 -14.72 -13.72
CA ILE A 386 7.71 -15.53 -13.40
C ILE A 386 7.38 -16.70 -12.46
N SER A 387 6.50 -16.49 -11.47
CA SER A 387 6.02 -17.56 -10.60
C SER A 387 5.29 -18.65 -11.39
N ARG A 388 4.43 -18.27 -12.33
CA ARG A 388 3.74 -19.19 -13.23
C ARG A 388 4.72 -19.94 -14.13
N LEU A 389 5.71 -19.27 -14.67
CA LEU A 389 6.76 -19.91 -15.47
C LEU A 389 7.57 -20.93 -14.65
N MET A 390 7.93 -20.59 -13.41
CA MET A 390 8.63 -21.52 -12.52
C MET A 390 7.78 -22.76 -12.22
N GLN A 391 6.52 -22.57 -11.90
CA GLN A 391 5.61 -23.66 -11.60
C GLN A 391 5.47 -24.62 -12.81
N VAL A 392 5.21 -24.05 -13.99
CA VAL A 392 5.14 -24.83 -15.25
C VAL A 392 6.43 -25.59 -15.52
N GLY A 393 7.57 -24.95 -15.35
CA GLY A 393 8.89 -25.55 -15.59
C GLY A 393 9.27 -26.62 -14.58
N GLU A 394 8.89 -26.46 -13.32
CA GLU A 394 9.12 -27.46 -12.26
C GLU A 394 8.31 -28.73 -12.49
N GLU A 395 7.07 -28.58 -12.95
CA GLU A 395 6.25 -29.74 -13.36
C GLU A 395 6.76 -30.39 -14.65
N PHE A 396 7.24 -29.58 -15.61
CA PHE A 396 7.80 -30.08 -16.87
C PHE A 396 9.00 -30.98 -16.68
N CYS A 397 9.96 -30.59 -15.80
CA CYS A 397 11.22 -31.30 -15.66
C CYS A 397 11.41 -32.02 -14.32
N GLY A 398 10.51 -31.88 -13.36
CA GLY A 398 10.59 -32.45 -12.02
C GLY A 398 11.73 -31.86 -11.13
N SER A 399 12.34 -30.75 -11.53
CA SER A 399 13.43 -30.10 -10.80
C SER A 399 13.11 -28.67 -10.42
N LYS A 400 13.69 -28.19 -9.30
CA LYS A 400 13.44 -26.83 -8.79
C LYS A 400 14.06 -25.75 -9.68
N SER A 401 13.41 -24.58 -9.70
CA SER A 401 13.81 -23.40 -10.47
C SER A 401 14.79 -22.49 -9.71
N GLU A 402 15.84 -23.02 -9.12
CA GLU A 402 16.74 -22.29 -8.22
C GLU A 402 17.36 -21.04 -8.85
N VAL A 403 17.71 -21.10 -10.14
CA VAL A 403 18.34 -20.00 -10.87
C VAL A 403 17.39 -18.81 -11.04
N LEU A 404 16.11 -19.06 -11.33
CA LEU A 404 15.09 -18.03 -11.44
C LEU A 404 14.70 -17.49 -10.06
N GLN A 405 14.54 -18.37 -9.07
CA GLN A 405 14.22 -17.97 -7.70
C GLN A 405 15.25 -17.00 -7.14
N GLU A 406 16.54 -17.28 -7.32
CA GLU A 406 17.62 -16.40 -6.84
C GLU A 406 17.64 -15.08 -7.61
N SER A 407 17.39 -15.11 -8.92
CA SER A 407 17.40 -13.92 -9.78
C SER A 407 16.24 -12.99 -9.43
N ILE A 408 15.03 -13.53 -9.31
CA ILE A 408 13.86 -12.73 -8.96
C ILE A 408 13.91 -12.24 -7.51
N LYS A 409 14.44 -13.04 -6.59
CA LYS A 409 14.69 -12.64 -5.21
C LYS A 409 15.63 -11.43 -5.15
N ARG A 410 16.74 -11.46 -5.89
CA ARG A 410 17.67 -10.34 -5.94
C ARG A 410 17.02 -9.05 -6.46
N GLN A 411 16.28 -9.14 -7.56
CA GLN A 411 15.53 -7.99 -8.11
C GLN A 411 14.46 -7.51 -7.15
N SER A 412 13.74 -8.43 -6.52
CA SER A 412 12.69 -8.10 -5.56
C SER A 412 13.22 -7.40 -4.32
N VAL A 413 14.36 -7.81 -3.79
CA VAL A 413 14.99 -7.13 -2.65
C VAL A 413 15.39 -5.71 -3.03
N ASN A 414 15.99 -5.50 -4.21
CA ASN A 414 16.37 -4.17 -4.67
C ASN A 414 15.12 -3.28 -4.91
N TYR A 415 14.13 -3.81 -5.62
CA TYR A 415 12.86 -3.11 -5.85
C TYR A 415 12.21 -2.72 -4.52
N PHE A 416 12.12 -3.69 -3.60
CA PHE A 416 11.42 -3.52 -2.35
C PHE A 416 12.10 -2.48 -1.44
N LYS A 417 13.43 -2.45 -1.39
CA LYS A 417 14.18 -1.43 -0.65
C LYS A 417 13.89 -0.02 -1.16
N ASN A 418 13.91 0.18 -2.48
CA ASN A 418 13.64 1.48 -3.09
C ASN A 418 12.15 1.87 -2.93
N TYR A 419 11.24 0.92 -3.15
CA TYR A 419 9.81 1.11 -2.95
C TYR A 419 9.50 1.50 -1.51
N HIS A 420 10.04 0.75 -0.54
CA HIS A 420 9.84 1.03 0.88
C HIS A 420 10.36 2.40 1.30
N ARG A 421 11.54 2.77 0.82
CA ARG A 421 12.11 4.09 1.10
C ARG A 421 11.23 5.23 0.56
N ALA A 422 10.72 5.08 -0.66
CA ALA A 422 9.77 6.04 -1.23
C ALA A 422 8.48 6.10 -0.42
N ARG A 423 7.96 4.96 0.06
CA ARG A 423 6.73 4.91 0.90
C ARG A 423 6.95 5.45 2.30
N LEU A 424 8.12 5.27 2.90
CA LEU A 424 8.45 5.91 4.19
C LEU A 424 8.51 7.44 4.06
N GLU A 425 9.11 7.95 2.99
CA GLU A 425 9.17 9.38 2.74
C GLU A 425 7.78 9.96 2.45
N GLU A 426 6.95 9.24 1.71
CA GLU A 426 5.55 9.60 1.48
C GLU A 426 4.75 9.60 2.79
N LEU A 427 4.93 8.58 3.64
CA LEU A 427 4.32 8.53 4.96
C LEU A 427 4.73 9.72 5.82
N ARG A 428 6.02 10.09 5.79
CA ARG A 428 6.51 11.30 6.45
C ARG A 428 5.75 12.53 5.99
N MET A 429 5.66 12.74 4.67
CA MET A 429 4.95 13.89 4.09
C MET A 429 3.47 13.90 4.47
N PHE A 430 2.81 12.74 4.46
CA PHE A 430 1.40 12.64 4.87
C PHE A 430 1.22 13.01 6.34
N LEU A 431 2.06 12.47 7.23
CA LEU A 431 1.99 12.77 8.67
C LEU A 431 2.31 14.24 9.00
N GLU A 432 3.24 14.86 8.27
CA GLU A 432 3.59 16.27 8.46
C GLU A 432 2.51 17.23 7.94
N ASN A 433 1.68 16.80 6.99
CA ASN A 433 0.56 17.58 6.46
C ASN A 433 -0.80 17.13 7.03
N GLU A 434 -0.83 16.11 7.90
CA GLU A 434 -2.06 15.59 8.48
C GLU A 434 -2.71 16.63 9.40
N THR A 435 -4.00 16.90 9.20
CA THR A 435 -4.81 17.77 10.06
C THR A 435 -5.40 17.03 11.26
N TRP A 436 -5.25 15.72 11.29
CA TRP A 436 -5.79 14.81 12.31
C TRP A 436 -7.31 14.90 12.44
N GLU A 437 -7.96 14.97 11.30
CA GLU A 437 -9.41 14.87 11.17
C GLU A 437 -9.84 13.42 10.99
N LEU A 438 -11.09 13.16 11.39
CA LEU A 438 -11.64 11.81 11.35
C LEU A 438 -11.97 11.40 9.91
N CYS A 439 -11.41 10.29 9.44
CA CYS A 439 -11.80 9.66 8.18
C CYS A 439 -13.18 9.00 8.35
N PRO A 440 -14.19 9.35 7.55
CA PRO A 440 -15.52 8.78 7.65
C PRO A 440 -15.57 7.36 7.07
N VAL A 441 -15.34 6.35 7.90
CA VAL A 441 -15.47 4.94 7.53
C VAL A 441 -16.78 4.34 8.04
N LYS A 442 -17.21 3.24 7.41
CA LYS A 442 -18.39 2.48 7.87
C LYS A 442 -18.14 1.92 9.29
N SER A 443 -19.20 1.82 10.09
CA SER A 443 -19.10 1.33 11.48
C SER A 443 -18.60 -0.12 11.60
N ASN A 444 -18.83 -0.92 10.58
CA ASN A 444 -18.39 -2.31 10.46
C ASN A 444 -17.09 -2.46 9.66
N PHE A 445 -16.32 -1.38 9.52
CA PHE A 445 -15.08 -1.41 8.77
C PHE A 445 -14.11 -2.46 9.35
N ASN A 446 -13.63 -3.32 8.45
CA ASN A 446 -12.60 -4.33 8.73
C ASN A 446 -11.63 -4.36 7.54
N ILE A 447 -10.36 -4.64 7.82
CA ILE A 447 -9.31 -4.71 6.79
C ILE A 447 -9.62 -5.73 5.69
N SER A 448 -10.36 -6.81 5.98
CA SER A 448 -10.76 -7.81 4.98
C SER A 448 -11.69 -7.26 3.88
N GLN A 449 -12.28 -6.08 4.08
CA GLN A 449 -13.09 -5.38 3.06
C GLN A 449 -12.23 -4.64 2.04
N LEU A 450 -10.96 -4.39 2.36
CA LEU A 450 -10.03 -3.77 1.44
C LEU A 450 -9.56 -4.77 0.38
N HIS A 451 -9.46 -4.31 -0.86
CA HIS A 451 -9.01 -5.11 -1.98
C HIS A 451 -7.66 -5.80 -1.70
N GLU A 452 -6.76 -5.08 -1.05
CA GLU A 452 -5.42 -5.53 -0.72
C GLU A 452 -5.37 -6.74 0.24
N PHE A 453 -6.49 -7.03 0.95
CA PHE A 453 -6.59 -8.14 1.91
C PHE A 453 -7.55 -9.26 1.47
N ARG A 454 -8.03 -9.27 0.23
CA ARG A 454 -8.94 -10.33 -0.29
C ARG A 454 -8.36 -11.75 -0.16
N PHE A 455 -7.05 -11.89 -0.21
CA PHE A 455 -6.37 -13.17 0.00
C PHE A 455 -6.67 -13.81 1.36
N MET A 456 -7.02 -13.03 2.38
CA MET A 456 -7.39 -13.56 3.71
C MET A 456 -8.76 -14.27 3.71
N GLY A 457 -9.67 -13.84 2.83
CA GLY A 457 -10.99 -14.45 2.66
C GLY A 457 -10.94 -15.84 1.99
N GLN A 458 -10.00 -16.02 1.08
CA GLN A 458 -9.84 -17.28 0.34
C GLN A 458 -9.27 -18.42 1.21
N CYS A 459 -8.51 -18.10 2.26
CA CYS A 459 -7.96 -19.09 3.19
C CYS A 459 -8.96 -19.64 4.22
N ARG A 460 -10.17 -19.08 4.34
CA ARG A 460 -11.18 -19.45 5.36
C ARG A 460 -12.30 -20.35 4.87
N SER A 461 -12.30 -20.76 3.61
CA SER A 461 -13.30 -21.67 3.07
C SER A 461 -12.71 -23.03 2.70
N PRO A 462 -12.64 -24.00 3.61
CA PRO A 462 -12.70 -25.39 3.22
C PRO A 462 -14.19 -25.67 2.90
N SER A 463 -14.48 -25.96 1.60
CA SER A 463 -15.75 -26.50 1.14
C SER A 463 -17.00 -25.59 1.19
N VAL A 464 -17.24 -24.84 0.14
CA VAL A 464 -18.56 -24.83 -0.52
C VAL A 464 -18.31 -24.78 -2.03
N SER A 465 -18.46 -25.91 -2.66
CA SER A 465 -18.53 -26.06 -4.11
C SER A 465 -19.74 -25.29 -4.63
N PRO A 466 -19.64 -24.53 -5.75
CA PRO A 466 -20.84 -24.07 -6.43
C PRO A 466 -21.55 -25.28 -6.99
N SER A 467 -22.82 -25.41 -6.62
CA SER A 467 -23.75 -26.43 -7.11
C SER A 467 -23.80 -26.43 -8.65
N ARG A 468 -23.09 -27.34 -9.27
CA ARG A 468 -23.42 -27.79 -10.64
C ARG A 468 -24.49 -28.88 -10.52
N GLN A 469 -25.56 -28.69 -11.26
CA GLN A 469 -26.66 -29.61 -11.43
C GLN A 469 -26.19 -30.98 -11.83
N ALA A 470 -26.86 -31.97 -11.24
CA ALA A 470 -26.64 -33.37 -11.39
C ALA A 470 -26.66 -33.85 -12.88
N GLY A 471 -25.66 -34.62 -13.20
CA GLY A 471 -25.58 -35.40 -14.42
C GLY A 471 -24.39 -36.34 -14.39
N SER A 472 -24.63 -37.59 -13.99
CA SER A 472 -23.82 -38.78 -14.29
C SER A 472 -22.51 -38.96 -13.46
N SER A 473 -22.56 -40.01 -12.67
CA SER A 473 -21.48 -40.68 -11.95
C SER A 473 -20.29 -41.05 -12.81
N THR A 474 -19.09 -40.59 -12.41
CA THR A 474 -17.86 -41.41 -12.48
C THR A 474 -16.84 -40.78 -11.54
N ASN A 475 -16.04 -41.58 -10.88
CA ASN A 475 -15.05 -41.27 -9.85
C ASN A 475 -14.16 -40.07 -10.18
N PRO A 476 -13.70 -39.28 -9.16
CA PRO A 476 -12.73 -38.22 -9.41
C PRO A 476 -11.40 -38.82 -9.82
N PRO A 477 -10.76 -38.39 -10.92
CA PRO A 477 -9.40 -38.80 -11.23
C PRO A 477 -8.44 -38.13 -10.26
N LEU A 478 -7.48 -38.88 -9.80
CA LEU A 478 -6.29 -38.48 -9.06
C LEU A 478 -5.57 -37.35 -9.81
N ASP A 479 -5.12 -36.38 -9.05
CA ASP A 479 -4.10 -35.33 -9.36
C ASP A 479 -3.71 -35.21 -10.85
N GLU A 480 -4.51 -34.51 -11.64
CA GLU A 480 -4.04 -34.06 -12.95
C GLU A 480 -3.02 -32.92 -12.69
N SER A 481 -1.77 -33.11 -13.15
CA SER A 481 -0.72 -32.12 -13.13
C SER A 481 -1.20 -30.82 -13.79
N LEU A 482 -0.91 -29.67 -13.20
CA LEU A 482 -1.21 -28.34 -13.80
C LEU A 482 -0.65 -28.21 -15.21
N PHE A 483 0.45 -28.86 -15.52
CA PHE A 483 1.03 -28.88 -16.85
C PHE A 483 0.08 -29.56 -17.84
N GLN A 484 -0.56 -30.67 -17.48
CA GLN A 484 -1.56 -31.34 -18.32
C GLN A 484 -2.82 -30.50 -18.50
N GLN A 485 -3.24 -29.79 -17.46
CA GLN A 485 -4.37 -28.85 -17.56
C GLN A 485 -4.08 -27.77 -18.61
N TYR A 486 -2.89 -27.17 -18.61
CA TYR A 486 -2.51 -26.15 -19.60
C TYR A 486 -2.33 -26.73 -21.03
N ILE A 487 -2.04 -28.01 -21.18
CA ILE A 487 -2.04 -28.65 -22.51
C ILE A 487 -3.45 -28.67 -23.08
N GLN A 488 -4.48 -28.82 -22.25
CA GLN A 488 -5.90 -28.87 -22.66
C GLN A 488 -6.51 -27.47 -22.78
N GLU A 489 -6.21 -26.55 -21.86
CA GLU A 489 -6.81 -25.21 -21.80
C GLU A 489 -6.12 -24.20 -22.73
N GLY A 490 -4.88 -24.47 -23.16
CA GLY A 490 -4.09 -23.57 -24.00
C GLY A 490 -2.88 -22.97 -23.31
N ASN A 491 -2.23 -22.00 -23.97
CA ASN A 491 -1.02 -21.39 -23.48
C ASN A 491 -1.28 -20.61 -22.17
N PRO A 492 -0.62 -20.94 -21.05
CA PRO A 492 -0.87 -20.32 -19.74
C PRO A 492 -0.56 -18.82 -19.70
N PHE A 493 0.14 -18.29 -20.70
CA PHE A 493 0.52 -16.87 -20.79
C PHE A 493 -0.35 -16.09 -21.81
N GLU A 494 -1.37 -16.70 -22.41
CA GLU A 494 -2.34 -16.03 -23.29
C GLU A 494 -3.53 -15.41 -22.55
N VAL A 495 -3.71 -15.74 -21.29
CA VAL A 495 -4.79 -15.19 -20.48
C VAL A 495 -4.62 -13.68 -20.44
N HIS A 496 -5.51 -12.98 -21.12
CA HIS A 496 -5.71 -11.55 -20.94
C HIS A 496 -5.90 -11.32 -19.44
N ILE A 497 -5.03 -10.53 -18.84
CA ILE A 497 -5.32 -9.91 -17.56
C ILE A 497 -6.50 -8.98 -17.87
N GLU A 498 -7.71 -9.51 -17.79
CA GLU A 498 -8.88 -8.67 -17.66
C GLU A 498 -8.61 -7.89 -16.36
N HIS A 499 -8.18 -6.65 -16.48
CA HIS A 499 -8.44 -5.67 -15.47
C HIS A 499 -9.96 -5.59 -15.37
N LYS A 500 -10.57 -6.50 -14.62
CA LYS A 500 -11.85 -6.23 -14.03
C LYS A 500 -11.59 -5.01 -13.17
N GLU A 501 -12.02 -3.86 -13.64
CA GLU A 501 -12.41 -2.76 -12.79
C GLU A 501 -13.56 -3.30 -11.93
N GLU A 502 -13.21 -4.16 -10.96
CA GLU A 502 -14.13 -4.55 -9.93
C GLU A 502 -14.35 -3.29 -9.12
N GLU A 503 -15.57 -2.80 -9.13
CA GLU A 503 -16.06 -1.74 -8.29
C GLU A 503 -15.50 -1.93 -6.88
N THR A 504 -14.55 -1.08 -6.50
CA THR A 504 -14.02 -1.08 -5.15
C THR A 504 -15.19 -0.74 -4.24
N GLU A 505 -15.63 -1.69 -3.40
CA GLU A 505 -16.63 -1.39 -2.39
C GLU A 505 -16.16 -0.15 -1.63
N ASP A 506 -16.95 0.92 -1.69
CA ASP A 506 -16.65 2.14 -1.00
C ASP A 506 -16.69 1.89 0.51
N VAL A 507 -15.52 1.80 1.13
CA VAL A 507 -15.37 1.61 2.57
C VAL A 507 -15.66 2.89 3.35
N LEU A 508 -15.78 4.02 2.65
CA LEU A 508 -16.11 5.28 3.24
C LEU A 508 -17.61 5.34 3.55
N ALA A 509 -17.97 5.98 4.64
CA ALA A 509 -19.35 6.30 4.95
C ALA A 509 -19.83 7.36 3.96
N SER A 510 -20.88 7.04 3.20
CA SER A 510 -21.52 7.99 2.30
C SER A 510 -22.02 9.20 3.14
N ASN A 511 -21.39 10.34 2.98
CA ASN A 511 -21.94 11.60 3.44
C ASN A 511 -23.18 11.84 2.59
N GLY A 512 -24.36 11.88 3.22
CA GLY A 512 -25.66 11.97 2.57
C GLY A 512 -25.87 13.28 1.79
N TYR A 513 -25.11 13.46 0.73
CA TYR A 513 -25.43 14.36 -0.37
C TYR A 513 -25.95 13.48 -1.51
N GLU A 514 -27.27 13.45 -1.63
CA GLU A 514 -28.02 12.97 -2.79
C GLU A 514 -27.67 13.85 -4.01
N SER A 515 -26.49 13.67 -4.63
CA SER A 515 -26.22 14.27 -5.94
C SER A 515 -25.82 13.28 -7.01
N ASP A 516 -25.44 12.05 -6.64
CA ASP A 516 -24.91 11.08 -7.62
C ASP A 516 -25.96 10.10 -8.19
N GLU A 517 -27.16 10.02 -7.60
CA GLU A 517 -28.23 9.21 -8.22
C GLU A 517 -28.95 9.91 -9.37
N LEU A 518 -28.80 11.24 -9.49
CA LEU A 518 -29.38 12.00 -10.61
C LEU A 518 -28.52 11.93 -11.89
N GLU A 519 -27.21 11.71 -11.78
CA GLU A 519 -26.35 11.57 -12.96
C GLU A 519 -26.36 10.17 -13.58
N LYS A 520 -26.57 9.12 -12.81
CA LYS A 520 -26.69 7.76 -13.37
C LYS A 520 -27.98 7.49 -14.14
N ASN A 521 -29.04 8.27 -13.87
CA ASN A 521 -30.31 8.16 -14.63
C ASN A 521 -30.35 9.01 -15.88
N VAL A 522 -29.41 9.92 -16.10
CA VAL A 522 -29.37 10.79 -17.29
C VAL A 522 -28.78 10.09 -18.52
N TYR A 523 -28.02 8.99 -18.34
CA TYR A 523 -27.38 8.29 -19.47
C TYR A 523 -28.14 7.05 -19.97
N GLN A 524 -29.31 6.70 -19.43
CA GLN A 524 -30.12 5.58 -19.89
C GLN A 524 -31.46 5.98 -20.55
N GLU A 525 -31.77 7.25 -20.70
CA GLU A 525 -32.98 7.71 -21.38
C GLU A 525 -32.68 8.55 -22.63
N TYR A 526 -32.00 7.99 -23.61
CA TYR A 526 -32.08 8.45 -25.00
C TYR A 526 -32.39 7.26 -25.89
N ASP A 527 -33.64 6.81 -25.81
CA ASP A 527 -34.39 6.20 -26.92
C ASP A 527 -35.81 5.89 -26.44
N SER A 528 -36.68 6.86 -26.45
CA SER A 528 -38.06 6.72 -26.88
C SER A 528 -38.76 8.08 -26.90
N ASP A 529 -39.01 8.55 -28.08
CA ASP A 529 -39.98 9.60 -28.34
C ASP A 529 -41.35 9.22 -27.75
N SER A 530 -41.78 9.91 -26.76
CA SER A 530 -43.21 10.12 -26.48
C SER A 530 -43.41 11.40 -25.66
N ASP A 531 -43.76 12.43 -26.42
CA ASP A 531 -44.35 13.70 -25.89
C ASP A 531 -45.66 13.38 -25.19
N VAL A 532 -45.65 13.16 -23.88
CA VAL A 532 -46.87 13.18 -23.05
C VAL A 532 -46.59 14.02 -21.78
N PRO A 533 -47.33 15.10 -21.53
CA PRO A 533 -47.12 15.94 -20.37
C PRO A 533 -47.34 15.17 -19.07
N GLU A 534 -46.53 15.50 -18.05
CA GLU A 534 -46.49 14.84 -16.74
C GLU A 534 -47.82 14.88 -15.95
N GLU A 535 -48.73 15.77 -16.30
CA GLU A 535 -50.06 15.88 -15.69
C GLU A 535 -51.01 14.75 -16.05
N LEU A 536 -50.74 13.99 -17.11
CA LEU A 536 -51.55 12.85 -17.54
C LEU A 536 -51.06 11.48 -17.01
N LYS A 537 -49.96 11.43 -16.26
CA LYS A 537 -49.43 10.21 -15.67
C LYS A 537 -50.00 9.86 -14.28
N GLN A 538 -50.86 10.70 -13.72
CA GLN A 538 -51.43 10.48 -12.37
C GLN A 538 -52.69 9.61 -12.32
N ASP A 539 -53.31 9.29 -13.43
CA ASP A 539 -54.61 8.59 -13.49
C ASP A 539 -54.57 7.25 -14.26
N TYR A 540 -53.39 6.63 -14.44
CA TYR A 540 -53.34 5.34 -15.07
C TYR A 540 -53.61 4.20 -14.08
N VAL A 541 -54.76 3.58 -14.22
CA VAL A 541 -55.18 2.36 -13.51
C VAL A 541 -54.93 1.21 -14.45
N ASP A 542 -54.12 0.24 -14.04
CA ASP A 542 -53.87 -1.00 -14.77
C ASP A 542 -55.16 -1.83 -14.82
N GLU A 543 -55.76 -1.95 -16.01
CA GLU A 543 -57.03 -2.65 -16.22
C GLU A 543 -56.93 -4.18 -16.04
N GLN A 544 -55.76 -4.74 -15.79
CA GLN A 544 -55.63 -6.19 -15.60
C GLN A 544 -55.62 -6.68 -14.13
N THR A 545 -55.41 -5.81 -13.15
CA THR A 545 -55.34 -6.25 -11.76
C THR A 545 -56.29 -5.56 -10.78
N GLY A 546 -56.97 -4.49 -11.18
CA GLY A 546 -58.05 -3.90 -10.38
C GLY A 546 -57.69 -3.26 -9.03
N ASP A 547 -56.41 -3.12 -8.71
CA ASP A 547 -55.95 -2.59 -7.44
C ASP A 547 -55.37 -1.18 -7.60
N ALA A 548 -55.99 -0.24 -6.86
CA ALA A 548 -55.47 1.13 -6.71
C ALA A 548 -54.20 1.15 -5.88
N PRO A 549 -53.17 1.93 -6.22
CA PRO A 549 -51.95 1.98 -5.43
C PRO A 549 -52.20 2.52 -4.04
N LEU A 550 -52.01 1.69 -3.02
CA LEU A 550 -52.03 2.06 -1.62
C LEU A 550 -50.93 3.13 -1.38
N LYS A 551 -51.40 4.33 -1.10
CA LYS A 551 -50.56 5.47 -0.72
C LYS A 551 -49.64 5.10 0.44
N SER A 552 -48.34 5.18 0.16
CA SER A 552 -47.18 5.13 1.01
C SER A 552 -47.34 5.62 2.47
N VAL A 553 -47.55 4.68 3.40
CA VAL A 553 -47.28 4.90 4.83
C VAL A 553 -45.88 4.34 5.24
N SER A 554 -45.23 3.66 4.36
CA SER A 554 -43.92 3.02 4.66
C SER A 554 -42.68 3.85 4.41
N ARG A 555 -42.76 5.04 3.78
CA ARG A 555 -41.58 5.86 3.48
C ARG A 555 -41.08 6.71 4.65
N GLU A 556 -41.96 7.11 5.57
CA GLU A 556 -41.53 7.86 6.76
C GLU A 556 -40.88 6.97 7.84
N THR A 557 -41.38 5.76 8.02
CA THR A 557 -40.78 4.79 8.97
C THR A 557 -39.43 4.27 8.51
N ILE A 558 -39.21 4.17 7.21
CA ILE A 558 -37.89 3.75 6.67
C ILE A 558 -36.87 4.90 6.73
N ARG A 559 -37.32 6.16 6.54
CA ARG A 559 -36.47 7.35 6.72
C ARG A 559 -36.09 7.60 8.18
N SER A 560 -36.97 7.35 9.14
CA SER A 560 -36.63 7.46 10.55
C SER A 560 -35.72 6.35 11.05
N LYS A 561 -35.89 5.11 10.58
CA LYS A 561 -34.97 4.01 10.86
C LYS A 561 -33.58 4.22 10.25
N LYS A 562 -33.50 4.69 9.00
CA LYS A 562 -32.19 5.02 8.40
C LYS A 562 -31.47 6.16 9.13
N LYS A 563 -32.18 7.19 9.61
CA LYS A 563 -31.58 8.26 10.42
C LYS A 563 -31.11 7.77 11.79
N SER A 564 -31.83 6.88 12.45
CA SER A 564 -31.45 6.33 13.75
C SER A 564 -30.28 5.35 13.59
N ASP A 565 -30.28 4.50 12.54
CA ASP A 565 -29.18 3.59 12.25
C ASP A 565 -27.91 4.33 11.84
N TYR A 566 -28.03 5.47 11.13
CA TYR A 566 -26.88 6.30 10.78
C TYR A 566 -26.23 6.95 12.01
N ASN A 567 -27.03 7.42 12.99
CA ASN A 567 -26.49 7.95 14.24
C ASN A 567 -25.88 6.86 15.13
N LEU A 568 -26.48 5.69 15.23
CA LEU A 568 -25.92 4.54 15.93
C LEU A 568 -24.63 4.03 15.25
N ASN A 569 -24.60 4.00 13.93
CA ASN A 569 -23.42 3.62 13.16
C ASN A 569 -22.27 4.61 13.35
N LYS A 570 -22.55 5.91 13.44
CA LYS A 570 -21.52 6.94 13.66
C LYS A 570 -20.88 6.85 15.05
N THR A 571 -21.60 6.37 16.06
CA THR A 571 -21.07 6.20 17.42
C THR A 571 -20.10 5.02 17.55
N ASN A 572 -20.20 4.02 16.68
CA ASN A 572 -19.38 2.79 16.77
C ASN A 572 -18.29 2.68 15.70
N ALA A 573 -18.22 3.62 14.74
CA ALA A 573 -17.18 3.62 13.72
C ALA A 573 -15.78 3.73 14.33
N PRO A 574 -14.77 3.01 13.81
CA PRO A 574 -13.39 3.14 14.28
C PRO A 574 -12.85 4.55 14.05
N ILE A 575 -12.00 5.01 14.95
CA ILE A 575 -11.32 6.30 14.86
C ILE A 575 -10.04 6.11 14.07
N LEU A 576 -9.96 6.67 12.89
CA LEU A 576 -8.77 6.63 12.04
C LEU A 576 -8.70 7.84 11.11
N THR A 577 -7.51 8.14 10.61
CA THR A 577 -7.24 9.17 9.60
C THR A 577 -7.14 8.57 8.20
N ASN A 578 -7.17 9.42 7.17
CA ASN A 578 -6.87 9.00 5.80
C ASN A 578 -5.45 8.41 5.70
N THR A 579 -4.49 9.01 6.41
CA THR A 579 -3.12 8.49 6.47
C THR A 579 -3.07 7.07 7.06
N THR A 580 -3.85 6.80 8.13
CA THR A 580 -3.95 5.45 8.72
C THR A 580 -4.51 4.44 7.72
N LEU A 581 -5.57 4.81 7.00
CA LEU A 581 -6.16 3.96 5.98
C LEU A 581 -5.16 3.65 4.85
N ASN A 582 -4.40 4.65 4.42
CA ASN A 582 -3.34 4.47 3.41
C ASN A 582 -2.22 3.56 3.92
N VAL A 583 -1.82 3.67 5.19
CA VAL A 583 -0.84 2.75 5.79
C VAL A 583 -1.37 1.33 5.81
N ILE A 584 -2.63 1.12 6.17
CA ILE A 584 -3.25 -0.22 6.16
C ILE A 584 -3.25 -0.79 4.74
N ARG A 585 -3.67 -0.03 3.74
CA ARG A 585 -3.62 -0.45 2.33
C ARG A 585 -2.19 -0.79 1.88
N LEU A 586 -1.23 0.03 2.28
CA LEU A 586 0.18 -0.22 1.98
C LEU A 586 0.69 -1.51 2.60
N VAL A 587 0.31 -1.80 3.86
CA VAL A 587 0.62 -3.08 4.52
C VAL A 587 0.01 -4.25 3.75
N GLY A 588 -1.23 -4.12 3.27
CA GLY A 588 -1.87 -5.12 2.43
C GLY A 588 -1.08 -5.40 1.15
N LYS A 589 -0.64 -4.37 0.44
CA LYS A 589 0.23 -4.49 -0.75
C LYS A 589 1.55 -5.21 -0.43
N TYR A 590 2.16 -4.92 0.72
CA TYR A 590 3.38 -5.59 1.16
C TYR A 590 3.14 -7.09 1.42
N ILE A 591 2.03 -7.42 2.05
CA ILE A 591 1.66 -8.81 2.30
C ILE A 591 1.35 -9.56 1.00
N GLN A 592 0.74 -8.91 0.00
CA GLN A 592 0.55 -9.50 -1.33
C GLN A 592 1.88 -9.88 -1.99
N MET A 593 2.87 -8.98 -1.98
CA MET A 593 4.21 -9.30 -2.48
C MET A 593 4.84 -10.49 -1.74
N MET A 594 4.70 -10.53 -0.42
CA MET A 594 5.23 -11.61 0.41
C MET A 594 4.56 -12.96 0.09
N ASN A 595 3.26 -12.97 -0.17
CA ASN A 595 2.51 -14.18 -0.52
C ASN A 595 2.97 -14.78 -1.85
N ILE A 596 3.30 -13.92 -2.83
CA ILE A 596 3.82 -14.34 -4.13
C ILE A 596 5.27 -14.83 -4.00
N LEU A 597 6.08 -14.13 -3.22
CA LEU A 597 7.51 -14.40 -3.11
C LEU A 597 7.96 -14.68 -1.66
N LYS A 598 7.66 -15.86 -1.16
CA LYS A 598 7.98 -16.31 0.21
C LYS A 598 9.45 -16.08 0.66
N PRO A 599 10.50 -16.20 -0.19
CA PRO A 599 11.87 -15.98 0.24
C PRO A 599 12.20 -14.57 0.77
N ILE A 600 11.41 -13.55 0.41
CA ILE A 600 11.61 -12.16 0.91
C ILE A 600 10.76 -11.82 2.11
N ALA A 601 10.02 -12.78 2.68
CA ALA A 601 9.06 -12.53 3.76
C ALA A 601 9.66 -11.78 4.95
N PHE A 602 10.87 -12.11 5.35
CA PHE A 602 11.55 -11.41 6.45
C PHE A 602 11.79 -9.93 6.13
N ASP A 603 12.32 -9.62 4.94
CA ASP A 603 12.62 -8.24 4.54
C ASP A 603 11.34 -7.41 4.46
N VAL A 604 10.25 -8.00 3.93
CA VAL A 604 8.93 -7.36 3.86
C VAL A 604 8.39 -7.08 5.26
N ILE A 605 8.38 -8.06 6.16
CA ILE A 605 7.88 -7.88 7.53
C ILE A 605 8.72 -6.87 8.30
N HIS A 606 10.03 -6.84 8.06
CA HIS A 606 10.91 -5.82 8.64
C HIS A 606 10.51 -4.41 8.16
N CYS A 607 10.25 -4.22 6.89
CA CYS A 607 9.78 -2.94 6.35
C CYS A 607 8.37 -2.56 6.86
N VAL A 608 7.47 -3.53 6.99
CA VAL A 608 6.15 -3.31 7.61
C VAL A 608 6.31 -2.84 9.06
N SER A 609 7.25 -3.43 9.81
CA SER A 609 7.53 -2.98 11.18
C SER A 609 8.06 -1.54 11.22
N GLN A 610 8.85 -1.13 10.23
CA GLN A 610 9.36 0.25 10.13
C GLN A 610 8.27 1.28 9.85
N LEU A 611 7.23 0.92 9.07
CA LEU A 611 6.08 1.79 8.85
C LEU A 611 5.33 2.05 10.16
N PHE A 612 5.10 1.00 10.94
CA PHE A 612 4.46 1.13 12.25
C PHE A 612 5.34 1.90 13.25
N ASP A 613 6.63 1.58 13.29
CA ASP A 613 7.61 2.26 14.14
C ASP A 613 7.64 3.78 13.86
N TYR A 614 7.66 4.16 12.57
CA TYR A 614 7.69 5.56 12.17
C TYR A 614 6.39 6.28 12.55
N TYR A 615 5.24 5.65 12.36
CA TYR A 615 3.94 6.21 12.72
C TYR A 615 3.83 6.41 14.25
N LEU A 616 4.23 5.41 15.04
CA LEU A 616 4.26 5.49 16.50
C LEU A 616 5.18 6.61 16.98
N TYR A 617 6.36 6.71 16.40
CA TYR A 617 7.33 7.77 16.75
C TYR A 617 6.81 9.15 16.39
N ALA A 618 6.17 9.32 15.25
CA ALA A 618 5.57 10.58 14.82
C ALA A 618 4.46 11.03 15.78
N VAL A 619 3.51 10.16 16.11
CA VAL A 619 2.44 10.46 17.07
C VAL A 619 3.01 10.87 18.44
N TYR A 620 4.02 10.14 18.92
CA TYR A 620 4.69 10.50 20.17
C TYR A 620 5.39 11.88 20.08
N THR A 621 6.12 12.13 19.00
CA THR A 621 6.86 13.39 18.80
C THR A 621 5.92 14.58 18.71
N PHE A 622 4.79 14.44 18.01
CA PHE A 622 3.81 15.50 17.82
C PHE A 622 2.99 15.82 19.07
N PHE A 623 2.56 14.79 19.78
CA PHE A 623 1.55 14.93 20.81
C PHE A 623 1.99 14.52 22.21
N GLY A 624 3.03 13.69 22.32
CA GLY A 624 3.44 13.08 23.58
C GLY A 624 4.78 13.58 24.14
N ARG A 625 5.60 14.24 23.33
CA ARG A 625 6.92 14.68 23.78
C ARG A 625 6.82 15.90 24.72
N ASN A 626 7.36 15.75 25.93
CA ASN A 626 7.42 16.82 26.89
C ASN A 626 8.58 16.56 27.88
N ASP A 627 9.43 17.56 28.10
CA ASP A 627 10.59 17.45 28.98
C ASP A 627 10.22 17.39 30.49
N MET A 628 8.96 17.71 30.82
CA MET A 628 8.43 17.70 32.18
C MET A 628 8.02 16.32 32.72
N TYR A 629 8.10 15.26 31.94
CA TYR A 629 7.64 13.93 32.38
C TYR A 629 8.43 13.37 33.56
N GLU A 630 9.72 13.58 33.56
CA GLU A 630 10.60 13.07 34.63
C GLU A 630 10.34 13.76 35.96
N SER A 631 10.07 15.07 35.94
CA SER A 631 9.73 15.86 37.11
C SER A 631 8.34 15.60 37.66
N SER A 632 7.40 15.02 36.84
CA SER A 632 6.03 14.76 37.29
C SER A 632 5.91 13.66 38.32
N GLY A 633 6.87 12.72 38.37
CA GLY A 633 6.85 11.54 39.24
C GLY A 633 5.70 10.55 39.01
N LEU A 634 4.95 10.70 37.89
CA LEU A 634 3.76 9.92 37.59
C LEU A 634 4.03 8.66 36.81
N GLY A 635 5.28 8.41 36.37
CA GLY A 635 5.63 7.23 35.56
C GLY A 635 4.85 7.14 34.26
N LEU A 636 4.67 8.29 33.59
CA LEU A 636 3.86 8.41 32.38
C LEU A 636 4.39 7.61 31.20
N ILE A 637 5.70 7.44 31.11
CA ILE A 637 6.39 6.67 30.10
C ILE A 637 6.96 5.41 30.74
N SER A 638 6.45 4.24 30.34
CA SER A 638 6.98 2.96 30.82
C SER A 638 8.41 2.73 30.31
N SER A 639 9.18 1.89 30.99
CA SER A 639 10.53 1.50 30.54
C SER A 639 10.49 0.85 29.15
N ARG A 640 9.45 0.05 28.89
CA ARG A 640 9.22 -0.60 27.59
C ARG A 640 8.99 0.42 26.48
N LEU A 641 8.08 1.37 26.66
CA LEU A 641 7.82 2.45 25.70
C LEU A 641 9.07 3.30 25.46
N ARG A 642 9.81 3.64 26.51
CA ARG A 642 11.08 4.40 26.41
C ARG A 642 12.11 3.65 25.58
N THR A 643 12.30 2.36 25.86
CA THR A 643 13.24 1.52 25.10
C THR A 643 12.82 1.42 23.62
N THR A 644 11.53 1.27 23.35
CA THR A 644 11.00 1.23 21.97
C THR A 644 11.25 2.54 21.24
N LEU A 645 10.94 3.69 21.84
CA LEU A 645 11.17 5.00 21.23
C LEU A 645 12.64 5.28 20.95
N ASN A 646 13.54 4.92 21.89
CA ASN A 646 14.98 5.05 21.69
C ASN A 646 15.47 4.15 20.55
N ARG A 647 15.03 2.89 20.51
CA ARG A 647 15.35 1.96 19.42
C ARG A 647 14.93 2.54 18.06
N ILE A 648 13.70 3.05 17.95
CA ILE A 648 13.18 3.65 16.72
C ILE A 648 14.03 4.87 16.33
N GLN A 649 14.30 5.74 17.27
CA GLN A 649 15.12 6.93 17.04
C GLN A 649 16.52 6.56 16.52
N GLU A 650 17.18 5.58 17.14
CA GLU A 650 18.53 5.16 16.76
C GLU A 650 18.56 4.43 15.41
N SER A 651 17.56 3.58 15.14
CA SER A 651 17.56 2.72 13.95
C SER A 651 16.95 3.37 12.71
N LEU A 652 15.94 4.21 12.85
CA LEU A 652 15.12 4.69 11.75
C LEU A 652 15.18 6.20 11.51
N ILE A 653 15.46 7.00 12.55
CA ILE A 653 15.36 8.47 12.46
C ILE A 653 16.74 9.12 12.26
N ASP A 654 16.84 10.02 11.27
CA ASP A 654 18.00 10.89 11.10
C ASP A 654 17.79 12.21 11.84
N MET A 655 18.44 12.35 13.01
CA MET A 655 18.36 13.57 13.83
C MET A 655 19.17 14.74 13.26
N ASN A 656 20.06 14.49 12.27
CA ASN A 656 21.00 15.46 11.73
C ASN A 656 20.81 15.71 10.24
N ALA A 657 19.61 15.57 9.73
CA ALA A 657 19.27 15.65 8.31
C ALA A 657 19.67 16.94 7.57
N GLY A 658 20.15 17.96 8.29
CA GLY A 658 20.56 19.26 7.70
C GLY A 658 22.04 19.60 7.78
N LEU A 659 22.88 18.82 8.48
CA LEU A 659 24.22 19.28 8.88
C LEU A 659 25.41 18.70 8.07
N HIS A 660 25.27 17.59 7.37
CA HIS A 660 26.37 16.97 6.60
C HIS A 660 25.84 16.20 5.38
N GLY A 661 26.68 16.09 4.32
CA GLY A 661 26.35 15.38 3.08
C GLY A 661 26.06 13.87 3.26
N PRO A 662 25.49 13.21 2.23
CA PRO A 662 24.97 11.84 2.34
C PRO A 662 26.11 10.82 2.50
N THR A 663 26.23 10.23 3.68
CA THR A 663 26.98 9.00 3.92
C THR A 663 26.07 7.79 3.61
N GLU A 664 26.61 6.64 3.21
CA GLU A 664 25.81 5.47 2.81
C GLU A 664 24.88 4.96 3.92
N ASP A 665 25.30 5.00 5.18
CA ASP A 665 24.48 4.59 6.34
C ASP A 665 23.27 5.52 6.59
N ARG A 666 23.32 6.76 6.09
CA ARG A 666 22.21 7.74 6.21
C ARG A 666 21.14 7.60 5.16
N LYS A 667 21.42 6.90 4.05
CA LYS A 667 20.43 6.66 3.00
C LYS A 667 19.26 5.78 3.46
N GLU A 668 19.40 5.07 4.57
CA GLU A 668 18.36 4.19 5.11
C GLU A 668 17.49 4.86 6.19
N LYS A 669 17.89 6.03 6.70
CA LYS A 669 17.15 6.74 7.76
C LYS A 669 16.25 7.83 7.18
N VAL A 670 15.15 8.10 7.90
CA VAL A 670 14.15 9.11 7.56
C VAL A 670 14.31 10.32 8.48
N PRO A 671 14.16 11.56 7.97
CA PRO A 671 14.18 12.75 8.83
C PRO A 671 13.16 12.69 9.96
N SER A 672 13.46 13.39 11.07
CA SER A 672 12.52 13.50 12.20
C SER A 672 11.24 14.21 11.74
N PRO A 673 10.06 13.66 12.04
CA PRO A 673 8.81 14.26 11.60
C PRO A 673 8.49 15.55 12.35
N HIS A 674 7.78 16.48 11.69
CA HIS A 674 7.34 17.75 12.23
C HIS A 674 5.81 17.85 12.18
N LEU A 675 5.21 18.42 13.23
CA LEU A 675 3.76 18.64 13.25
C LEU A 675 3.35 19.73 12.26
N SER A 676 2.24 19.53 11.56
CA SER A 676 1.65 20.51 10.66
C SER A 676 1.37 21.82 11.39
N GLN A 677 1.69 22.95 10.74
CA GLN A 677 1.39 24.28 11.26
C GLN A 677 -0.12 24.58 11.36
N MET A 678 -0.95 23.81 10.66
CA MET A 678 -2.41 23.91 10.71
C MET A 678 -2.99 23.35 12.01
N VAL A 679 -2.22 22.56 12.77
CA VAL A 679 -2.67 21.95 14.02
C VAL A 679 -2.37 22.85 15.20
N VAL A 680 -3.42 23.44 15.79
CA VAL A 680 -3.31 24.38 16.92
C VAL A 680 -3.48 23.63 18.23
N LEU A 681 -2.37 23.48 18.99
CA LEU A 681 -2.36 22.79 20.30
C LEU A 681 -2.33 23.74 21.51
N THR A 682 -2.56 25.05 21.30
CA THR A 682 -2.43 26.06 22.35
C THR A 682 -3.78 26.60 22.86
N ASN A 683 -4.87 26.30 22.14
CA ASN A 683 -6.19 26.82 22.45
C ASN A 683 -6.85 26.04 23.62
N SER A 684 -7.15 26.74 24.72
CA SER A 684 -7.82 26.17 25.89
C SER A 684 -9.31 25.79 25.61
N GLY A 685 -9.99 26.49 24.68
CA GLY A 685 -11.36 26.18 24.29
C GLY A 685 -11.52 24.81 23.64
N THR A 686 -10.50 24.34 22.90
CA THR A 686 -10.46 23.01 22.28
C THR A 686 -9.75 21.96 23.15
N LEU A 687 -9.54 22.24 24.45
CA LEU A 687 -8.74 21.42 25.36
C LEU A 687 -7.35 21.11 24.77
N TYR A 688 -6.69 22.15 24.26
CA TYR A 688 -5.31 22.06 23.72
C TYR A 688 -5.19 21.05 22.57
N GLY A 689 -6.15 21.07 21.66
CA GLY A 689 -6.18 20.16 20.51
C GLY A 689 -6.54 18.72 20.90
N LEU A 690 -7.43 18.54 21.88
CA LEU A 690 -7.81 17.20 22.33
C LEU A 690 -8.39 16.35 21.19
N ALA A 691 -9.19 16.93 20.28
CA ALA A 691 -9.76 16.20 19.16
C ALA A 691 -8.66 15.59 18.28
N GLN A 692 -7.64 16.38 17.91
CA GLN A 692 -6.50 15.92 17.11
C GLN A 692 -5.67 14.87 17.86
N ARG A 693 -5.48 15.04 19.17
CA ARG A 693 -4.76 14.06 20.00
C ARG A 693 -5.51 12.73 20.08
N VAL A 694 -6.84 12.78 20.21
CA VAL A 694 -7.68 11.56 20.22
C VAL A 694 -7.61 10.87 18.86
N VAL A 695 -7.80 11.60 17.77
CA VAL A 695 -7.74 11.02 16.43
C VAL A 695 -6.37 10.39 16.18
N ALA A 696 -5.28 11.08 16.52
CA ALA A 696 -3.93 10.57 16.32
C ALA A 696 -3.62 9.31 17.15
N THR A 697 -3.96 9.35 18.43
CA THR A 697 -3.67 8.25 19.36
C THR A 697 -4.54 7.03 19.03
N GLU A 698 -5.84 7.23 18.86
CA GLU A 698 -6.77 6.13 18.61
C GLU A 698 -6.62 5.55 17.20
N SER A 699 -6.19 6.34 16.23
CA SER A 699 -5.79 5.83 14.90
C SER A 699 -4.59 4.88 14.98
N LEU A 700 -3.60 5.23 15.81
CA LEU A 700 -2.45 4.35 16.05
C LEU A 700 -2.86 3.08 16.81
N VAL A 701 -3.75 3.21 17.81
CA VAL A 701 -4.28 2.05 18.55
C VAL A 701 -5.07 1.14 17.61
N PHE A 702 -5.93 1.71 16.77
CA PHE A 702 -6.65 0.95 15.75
C PHE A 702 -5.69 0.24 14.80
N LEU A 703 -4.65 0.93 14.33
CA LEU A 703 -3.61 0.31 13.50
C LEU A 703 -2.94 -0.87 14.23
N ALA A 704 -2.62 -0.73 15.52
CA ALA A 704 -2.07 -1.81 16.34
C ALA A 704 -3.01 -3.01 16.43
N GLU A 705 -4.30 -2.80 16.62
CA GLU A 705 -5.33 -3.86 16.64
C GLU A 705 -5.39 -4.60 15.29
N GLN A 706 -5.27 -3.86 14.17
CA GLN A 706 -5.21 -4.49 12.84
C GLN A 706 -3.93 -5.33 12.68
N PHE A 707 -2.79 -4.87 13.18
CA PHE A 707 -1.57 -5.67 13.20
C PHE A 707 -1.73 -6.94 14.06
N GLU A 708 -2.37 -6.86 15.22
CA GLU A 708 -2.66 -8.03 16.05
C GLU A 708 -3.51 -9.06 15.30
N SER A 709 -4.50 -8.62 14.53
CA SER A 709 -5.31 -9.50 13.69
C SER A 709 -4.51 -10.20 12.58
N LEU A 710 -3.43 -9.59 12.10
CA LEU A 710 -2.53 -10.12 11.08
C LEU A 710 -1.45 -11.04 11.65
N GLN A 711 -1.25 -11.09 12.97
CA GLN A 711 -0.14 -11.79 13.60
C GLN A 711 -0.05 -13.27 13.18
N SER A 712 -1.16 -13.99 13.18
CA SER A 712 -1.20 -15.40 12.81
C SER A 712 -0.76 -15.65 11.37
N HIS A 713 -1.18 -14.77 10.44
CA HIS A 713 -0.80 -14.84 9.05
C HIS A 713 0.70 -14.57 8.86
N LEU A 714 1.20 -13.50 9.48
CA LEU A 714 2.62 -13.15 9.41
C LEU A 714 3.52 -14.23 10.05
N ASP A 715 3.08 -14.86 11.13
CA ASP A 715 3.81 -15.95 11.78
C ASP A 715 3.93 -17.20 10.89
N THR A 716 2.90 -17.51 10.11
CA THR A 716 2.95 -18.63 9.15
C THR A 716 3.91 -18.38 8.00
N MET A 717 4.07 -17.12 7.57
CA MET A 717 4.93 -16.72 6.46
C MET A 717 6.39 -16.49 6.89
N MET A 718 6.63 -16.26 8.18
CA MET A 718 7.96 -15.97 8.72
C MET A 718 8.83 -17.23 8.76
N PRO A 719 10.07 -17.17 8.24
CA PRO A 719 11.03 -18.26 8.44
C PRO A 719 11.27 -18.57 9.91
N ALA A 720 11.37 -19.85 10.27
CA ALA A 720 11.46 -20.29 11.67
C ALA A 720 12.60 -19.60 12.44
N ALA A 721 13.78 -19.42 11.81
CA ALA A 721 14.94 -18.75 12.42
C ALA A 721 14.71 -17.26 12.71
N LYS A 722 13.69 -16.62 12.11
CA LYS A 722 13.40 -15.19 12.23
C LYS A 722 12.12 -14.90 13.04
N LYS A 723 11.39 -15.91 13.49
CA LYS A 723 10.20 -15.75 14.34
C LYS A 723 10.43 -14.93 15.63
N PRO A 724 11.58 -15.00 16.31
CA PRO A 724 11.84 -14.15 17.48
C PRO A 724 11.75 -12.65 17.18
N PHE A 725 12.13 -12.20 15.99
CA PHE A 725 11.96 -10.80 15.57
C PHE A 725 10.48 -10.40 15.57
N LEU A 726 9.61 -11.23 15.00
CA LEU A 726 8.17 -10.94 14.96
C LEU A 726 7.57 -10.90 16.36
N GLN A 727 7.93 -11.85 17.24
CA GLN A 727 7.48 -11.87 18.62
C GLN A 727 7.94 -10.61 19.38
N GLN A 728 9.19 -10.17 19.16
CA GLN A 728 9.71 -8.95 19.75
C GLN A 728 8.97 -7.71 19.25
N PHE A 729 8.69 -7.63 17.95
CA PHE A 729 7.92 -6.53 17.36
C PHE A 729 6.53 -6.41 18.01
N TYR A 730 5.78 -7.51 18.15
CA TYR A 730 4.47 -7.48 18.78
C TYR A 730 4.54 -7.14 20.27
N SER A 731 5.42 -7.79 21.03
CA SER A 731 5.50 -7.61 22.48
C SER A 731 6.07 -6.27 22.90
N GLN A 732 6.99 -5.70 22.12
CA GLN A 732 7.68 -4.45 22.48
C GLN A 732 7.15 -3.23 21.76
N THR A 733 6.60 -3.36 20.56
CA THR A 733 6.19 -2.21 19.76
C THR A 733 4.68 -2.11 19.63
N VAL A 734 4.03 -3.11 19.03
CA VAL A 734 2.59 -3.07 18.77
C VAL A 734 1.81 -2.90 20.09
N SER A 735 2.14 -3.69 21.09
CA SER A 735 1.49 -3.63 22.41
C SER A 735 1.72 -2.31 23.17
N THR A 736 2.69 -1.49 22.77
CA THR A 736 2.96 -0.19 23.44
C THR A 736 2.14 0.96 22.86
N ALA A 737 1.45 0.78 21.73
CA ALA A 737 0.66 1.83 21.09
C ALA A 737 -0.37 2.46 22.06
N SER A 738 -1.09 1.64 22.82
CA SER A 738 -2.07 2.11 23.79
C SER A 738 -1.45 2.84 24.99
N GLU A 739 -0.16 2.61 25.29
CA GLU A 739 0.54 3.29 26.38
C GLU A 739 0.76 4.78 26.11
N LEU A 740 0.74 5.18 24.82
CA LEU A 740 0.82 6.59 24.43
C LEU A 740 -0.35 7.43 24.94
N ARG A 741 -1.47 6.83 25.30
CA ARG A 741 -2.59 7.54 25.94
C ARG A 741 -2.14 8.29 27.20
N LYS A 742 -1.28 7.70 28.02
CA LYS A 742 -0.81 8.31 29.27
C LYS A 742 -0.04 9.61 29.03
N PRO A 743 1.09 9.64 28.32
CA PRO A 743 1.83 10.88 28.12
C PRO A 743 1.07 11.92 27.29
N ILE A 744 0.31 11.51 26.26
CA ILE A 744 -0.38 12.44 25.38
C ILE A 744 -1.52 13.17 26.11
N TYR A 745 -2.33 12.46 26.88
CA TYR A 745 -3.46 13.06 27.57
C TYR A 745 -3.08 13.75 28.88
N TRP A 746 -1.95 13.41 29.48
CA TRP A 746 -1.41 14.15 30.62
C TRP A 746 -1.13 15.61 30.27
N ILE A 747 -0.62 15.88 29.05
CA ILE A 747 -0.34 17.26 28.60
C ILE A 747 -1.62 18.10 28.59
N VAL A 748 -2.75 17.50 28.21
CA VAL A 748 -4.05 18.16 28.25
C VAL A 748 -4.51 18.37 29.69
N ALA A 749 -4.47 17.32 30.51
CA ALA A 749 -4.90 17.35 31.89
C ALA A 749 -4.09 18.34 32.74
N ALA A 750 -2.79 18.45 32.48
CA ALA A 750 -1.90 19.39 33.18
C ALA A 750 -2.24 20.88 32.93
N LYS A 751 -2.93 21.18 31.85
CA LYS A 751 -3.38 22.50 31.43
C LYS A 751 -4.86 22.73 31.53
N ALA A 752 -5.66 21.66 31.67
CA ALA A 752 -7.12 21.72 31.60
C ALA A 752 -7.76 22.39 32.83
N ILE A 753 -7.08 22.34 33.97
CA ILE A 753 -7.49 22.87 35.26
C ILE A 753 -6.40 23.82 35.74
N ASP A 754 -6.81 24.96 36.30
CA ASP A 754 -5.87 25.95 36.87
C ASP A 754 -5.42 25.54 38.28
N TYR A 755 -4.42 24.63 38.32
CA TYR A 755 -3.80 24.17 39.59
C TYR A 755 -3.01 25.27 40.32
N GLU A 756 -2.49 26.28 39.60
CA GLU A 756 -1.73 27.38 40.18
C GLU A 756 -2.65 28.30 40.97
N GLN A 757 -3.79 28.65 40.39
CA GLN A 757 -4.81 29.45 41.09
C GLN A 757 -5.26 28.76 42.38
N MET A 758 -5.43 27.43 42.34
CA MET A 758 -5.81 26.64 43.51
C MET A 758 -4.73 26.75 44.60
N LEU A 759 -3.44 26.61 44.28
CA LEU A 759 -2.33 26.73 45.21
C LEU A 759 -2.28 28.15 45.82
N LEU A 760 -2.49 29.21 45.03
CA LEU A 760 -2.53 30.60 45.49
C LEU A 760 -3.70 30.79 46.46
N MET A 761 -4.88 30.26 46.19
CA MET A 761 -6.02 30.35 47.08
C MET A 761 -5.77 29.59 48.39
N MET A 762 -5.19 28.38 48.34
CA MET A 762 -4.85 27.58 49.52
C MET A 762 -3.80 28.29 50.38
N ALA A 763 -2.85 29.02 49.78
CA ALA A 763 -1.85 29.83 50.47
C ALA A 763 -2.49 30.98 51.29
N GLY A 764 -3.65 31.48 50.85
CA GLY A 764 -4.41 32.53 51.56
C GLY A 764 -5.27 32.02 52.71
N VAL A 765 -5.45 30.70 52.86
CA VAL A 765 -6.30 30.12 53.92
C VAL A 765 -5.57 30.15 55.29
N LYS A 766 -6.28 30.60 56.32
CA LYS A 766 -5.81 30.50 57.71
C LYS A 766 -6.13 29.11 58.27
N TRP A 767 -5.09 28.34 58.50
CA TRP A 767 -5.19 26.99 59.07
C TRP A 767 -5.00 26.92 60.59
N ASP A 768 -4.62 28.04 61.17
CA ASP A 768 -4.47 28.23 62.64
C ASP A 768 -5.77 28.84 63.18
N ILE A 769 -6.87 28.05 63.17
CA ILE A 769 -8.21 28.43 63.63
C ILE A 769 -8.49 27.84 65.03
N ARG A 770 -9.43 28.45 65.75
CA ARG A 770 -9.76 28.05 67.15
C ARG A 770 -11.10 27.30 67.30
N GLU A 771 -11.89 27.33 66.24
CA GLU A 771 -13.21 26.70 66.20
C GLU A 771 -13.32 25.74 65.04
N ILE A 772 -14.11 24.67 65.19
CA ILE A 772 -14.33 23.72 64.10
C ILE A 772 -15.29 24.36 63.10
N MET A 773 -14.82 24.45 61.86
CA MET A 773 -15.61 25.03 60.77
C MET A 773 -16.65 24.01 60.29
N SER A 774 -17.85 24.52 60.06
CA SER A 774 -18.94 23.72 59.48
C SER A 774 -18.99 23.76 57.96
N GLN A 775 -18.25 24.71 57.34
CA GLN A 775 -18.17 24.92 55.91
C GLN A 775 -16.75 24.74 55.42
N HIS A 776 -16.65 24.15 54.20
CA HIS A 776 -15.37 23.97 53.49
C HIS A 776 -14.87 25.30 52.92
N ASN A 777 -13.60 25.37 52.60
CA ASN A 777 -12.97 26.56 52.02
C ASN A 777 -13.40 26.79 50.56
N VAL A 778 -13.39 28.05 50.13
CA VAL A 778 -13.79 28.50 48.79
C VAL A 778 -12.95 27.88 47.67
N TYR A 779 -11.67 27.55 47.94
CA TYR A 779 -10.82 26.94 46.91
C TYR A 779 -11.37 25.59 46.42
N VAL A 780 -12.13 24.85 47.25
CA VAL A 780 -12.78 23.60 46.90
C VAL A 780 -13.87 23.83 45.87
N ASP A 781 -14.66 24.90 46.05
CA ASP A 781 -15.73 25.26 45.10
C ASP A 781 -15.16 25.73 43.74
N VAL A 782 -14.03 26.48 43.80
CA VAL A 782 -13.32 26.90 42.59
C VAL A 782 -12.74 25.72 41.85
N LEU A 783 -12.11 24.78 42.55
CA LEU A 783 -11.58 23.56 41.95
C LEU A 783 -12.70 22.72 41.31
N LEU A 784 -13.82 22.56 41.97
CA LEU A 784 -14.99 21.84 41.42
C LEU A 784 -15.56 22.55 40.21
N LYS A 785 -15.63 23.88 40.21
CA LYS A 785 -16.02 24.64 39.04
C LYS A 785 -15.10 24.42 37.83
N GLU A 786 -13.80 24.35 38.07
CA GLU A 786 -12.84 23.99 37.02
C GLU A 786 -13.09 22.58 36.47
N PHE A 787 -13.39 21.60 37.29
CA PHE A 787 -13.79 20.27 36.84
C PHE A 787 -15.10 20.28 36.07
N GLU A 788 -16.08 21.09 36.47
CA GLU A 788 -17.34 21.27 35.72
C GLU A 788 -17.07 21.89 34.34
N GLN A 789 -16.21 22.92 34.28
CA GLN A 789 -15.81 23.54 33.01
C GLN A 789 -15.02 22.55 32.13
N PHE A 790 -14.14 21.75 32.73
CA PHE A 790 -13.43 20.70 32.02
C PHE A 790 -14.41 19.70 31.43
N ASN A 791 -15.39 19.21 32.21
CA ASN A 791 -16.42 18.28 31.74
C ASN A 791 -17.25 18.88 30.60
N LYS A 792 -17.62 20.16 30.70
CA LYS A 792 -18.32 20.87 29.63
C LYS A 792 -17.49 20.94 28.35
N ARG A 793 -16.24 21.37 28.44
CA ARG A 793 -15.31 21.46 27.30
C ARG A 793 -15.05 20.05 26.70
N LEU A 794 -14.97 19.03 27.54
CA LEU A 794 -14.85 17.62 27.10
C LEU A 794 -16.08 17.19 26.32
N GLY A 795 -17.29 17.55 26.78
CA GLY A 795 -18.56 17.35 26.07
C GLY A 795 -18.60 18.11 24.74
N ASP A 796 -18.10 19.34 24.69
CA ASP A 796 -18.02 20.12 23.45
C ASP A 796 -17.12 19.46 22.42
N VAL A 797 -15.93 18.98 22.82
CA VAL A 797 -15.03 18.21 21.94
C VAL A 797 -15.68 16.90 21.49
N SER A 798 -16.40 16.23 22.40
CA SER A 798 -17.07 14.95 22.10
C SER A 798 -18.16 15.06 21.03
N ARG A 799 -18.71 16.27 20.81
CA ARG A 799 -19.67 16.50 19.70
C ARG A 799 -19.01 16.47 18.32
N HIS A 800 -17.73 16.79 18.23
CA HIS A 800 -16.97 16.79 16.98
C HIS A 800 -16.26 15.47 16.73
N VAL A 801 -15.62 14.92 17.77
CA VAL A 801 -14.88 13.64 17.71
C VAL A 801 -15.30 12.79 18.90
N ARG A 802 -15.75 11.57 18.64
CA ARG A 802 -16.08 10.60 19.70
C ARG A 802 -14.88 10.39 20.61
N ILE A 803 -15.07 10.55 21.90
CA ILE A 803 -14.05 10.27 22.91
C ILE A 803 -14.31 8.87 23.47
N PRO A 804 -13.44 7.87 23.18
CA PRO A 804 -13.57 6.53 23.73
C PRO A 804 -13.49 6.53 25.26
N LEU A 805 -14.19 5.59 25.90
CA LEU A 805 -14.15 5.46 27.36
C LEU A 805 -12.73 5.33 27.95
N PRO A 806 -11.81 4.55 27.38
CA PRO A 806 -10.43 4.52 27.87
C PRO A 806 -9.72 5.88 27.85
N VAL A 807 -9.98 6.70 26.85
CA VAL A 807 -9.43 8.07 26.75
C VAL A 807 -10.02 8.97 27.83
N SER A 808 -11.33 8.96 27.96
CA SER A 808 -12.04 9.74 29.01
C SER A 808 -11.52 9.35 30.39
N ASN A 809 -11.36 8.07 30.67
CA ASN A 809 -10.84 7.58 31.95
C ASN A 809 -9.42 8.06 32.22
N VAL A 810 -8.52 8.00 31.23
CA VAL A 810 -7.14 8.50 31.39
C VAL A 810 -7.11 10.01 31.62
N LEU A 811 -7.94 10.78 30.94
CA LEU A 811 -8.03 12.24 31.16
C LEU A 811 -8.51 12.56 32.57
N TRP A 812 -9.61 11.96 33.01
CA TRP A 812 -10.13 12.13 34.36
C TRP A 812 -9.12 11.64 35.40
N GLU A 813 -8.49 10.49 35.20
CA GLU A 813 -7.44 9.97 36.07
C GLU A 813 -6.31 10.98 36.25
N HIS A 814 -5.81 11.56 35.17
CA HIS A 814 -4.73 12.54 35.21
C HIS A 814 -5.16 13.85 35.87
N CYS A 815 -6.34 14.37 35.57
CA CYS A 815 -6.86 15.60 36.19
C CYS A 815 -7.02 15.41 37.72
N ILE A 816 -7.61 14.29 38.13
CA ILE A 816 -7.80 14.01 39.56
C ILE A 816 -6.47 13.78 40.27
N ARG A 817 -5.53 13.06 39.68
CA ARG A 817 -4.18 12.87 40.25
C ARG A 817 -3.46 14.18 40.43
N LEU A 818 -3.48 15.04 39.41
CA LEU A 818 -2.85 16.37 39.51
C LEU A 818 -3.51 17.23 40.56
N ALA A 819 -4.85 17.24 40.65
CA ALA A 819 -5.58 17.93 41.70
C ALA A 819 -5.20 17.40 43.10
N ASN A 820 -5.18 16.10 43.30
CA ASN A 820 -4.82 15.48 44.57
C ASN A 820 -3.35 15.78 44.97
N ARG A 821 -2.43 15.75 44.02
CA ARG A 821 -1.03 16.15 44.27
C ARG A 821 -0.91 17.64 44.59
N THR A 822 -1.69 18.47 43.93
CA THR A 822 -1.74 19.90 44.21
C THR A 822 -2.34 20.23 45.60
N LEU A 823 -3.39 19.47 45.98
CA LEU A 823 -3.91 19.55 47.36
C LEU A 823 -2.85 19.24 48.41
N VAL A 824 -2.11 18.15 48.22
CA VAL A 824 -1.00 17.82 49.14
C VAL A 824 0.10 18.87 49.12
N GLU A 825 0.44 19.43 47.97
CA GLU A 825 1.43 20.52 47.88
C GLU A 825 0.90 21.80 48.61
N GLY A 826 -0.39 22.12 48.45
CA GLY A 826 -1.03 23.23 49.17
C GLY A 826 -1.04 23.00 50.69
N TYR A 827 -1.38 21.80 51.14
CA TYR A 827 -1.32 21.46 52.57
C TYR A 827 0.12 21.48 53.09
N ALA A 828 1.07 21.02 52.30
CA ALA A 828 2.49 21.03 52.67
C ALA A 828 3.06 22.45 52.80
N ASN A 829 2.54 23.45 52.11
CA ASN A 829 2.98 24.81 52.18
C ASN A 829 2.40 25.60 53.41
N VAL A 830 1.56 24.98 54.21
CA VAL A 830 0.98 25.55 55.42
C VAL A 830 2.08 25.84 56.45
N LYS A 831 2.09 27.03 56.99
CA LYS A 831 3.12 27.44 58.00
C LYS A 831 2.73 27.12 59.43
N LYS A 832 1.42 27.23 59.75
CA LYS A 832 0.85 26.93 61.07
C LYS A 832 -0.51 26.27 60.85
N CYS A 833 -0.81 25.24 61.64
CA CYS A 833 -2.04 24.51 61.60
C CYS A 833 -2.47 24.07 63.01
N SER A 834 -3.69 24.42 63.42
CA SER A 834 -4.33 23.91 64.63
C SER A 834 -4.99 22.55 64.38
N ASN A 835 -5.53 21.92 65.42
CA ASN A 835 -6.32 20.68 65.34
C ASN A 835 -7.62 20.90 64.54
N GLU A 836 -8.23 22.06 64.74
CA GLU A 836 -9.42 22.50 64.01
C GLU A 836 -9.10 22.75 62.55
N GLY A 837 -7.92 23.30 62.20
CA GLY A 837 -7.39 23.45 60.85
C GLY A 837 -7.17 22.12 60.15
N ARG A 838 -6.70 21.10 60.85
CA ARG A 838 -6.57 19.73 60.35
C ARG A 838 -7.91 19.08 60.06
N ALA A 839 -8.91 19.30 60.92
CA ALA A 839 -10.27 18.88 60.72
C ALA A 839 -10.90 19.61 59.48
N LEU A 840 -10.54 20.86 59.26
CA LEU A 840 -10.95 21.60 58.07
C LEU A 840 -10.32 21.06 56.78
N MET A 841 -9.04 20.68 56.82
CA MET A 841 -8.42 19.97 55.65
C MET A 841 -9.18 18.69 55.28
N GLN A 842 -9.56 17.94 56.30
CA GLN A 842 -10.33 16.70 56.10
C GLN A 842 -11.73 16.99 55.54
N LEU A 843 -12.42 18.04 56.07
CA LEU A 843 -13.71 18.47 55.55
C LEU A 843 -13.61 18.93 54.11
N ASP A 844 -12.64 19.74 53.78
CA ASP A 844 -12.41 20.21 52.41
C ASP A 844 -12.25 19.05 51.42
N PHE A 845 -11.39 18.07 51.79
CA PHE A 845 -11.17 16.92 50.94
C PHE A 845 -12.40 16.01 50.80
N GLN A 846 -13.13 15.80 51.90
CA GLN A 846 -14.39 15.04 51.87
C GLN A 846 -15.44 15.72 50.99
N GLN A 847 -15.58 17.05 51.07
CA GLN A 847 -16.50 17.81 50.22
C GLN A 847 -16.10 17.75 48.75
N PHE A 848 -14.78 17.85 48.49
CA PHE A 848 -14.25 17.67 47.13
C PHE A 848 -14.62 16.29 46.57
N LEU A 849 -14.39 15.20 47.31
CA LEU A 849 -14.67 13.85 46.88
C LEU A 849 -16.17 13.64 46.63
N MET A 850 -17.04 14.12 47.57
CA MET A 850 -18.49 13.95 47.47
C MET A 850 -19.11 14.67 46.25
N LYS A 851 -18.57 15.83 45.90
CA LYS A 851 -19.03 16.57 44.70
C LYS A 851 -18.41 16.01 43.43
N LEU A 852 -17.15 15.55 43.47
CA LEU A 852 -16.46 14.91 42.35
C LEU A 852 -17.17 13.61 41.94
N ASP A 853 -17.73 12.89 42.89
CA ASP A 853 -18.56 11.66 42.64
C ASP A 853 -19.76 11.90 41.71
N LYS A 854 -20.23 13.15 41.60
CA LYS A 854 -21.32 13.52 40.71
C LYS A 854 -20.86 13.87 39.30
N LEU A 855 -19.55 14.08 39.10
CA LEU A 855 -18.97 14.51 37.84
C LEU A 855 -18.34 13.36 37.07
N THR A 856 -17.89 12.31 37.73
CA THR A 856 -17.22 11.16 37.10
C THR A 856 -17.51 9.84 37.78
N ASP A 857 -17.68 8.81 36.97
CA ASP A 857 -17.88 7.41 37.42
C ASP A 857 -16.57 6.65 37.66
N LEU A 858 -15.43 7.34 37.55
CA LEU A 858 -14.09 6.71 37.69
C LEU A 858 -13.89 6.18 39.11
N ARG A 859 -13.76 4.86 39.26
CA ARG A 859 -13.52 4.17 40.51
C ARG A 859 -12.39 3.14 40.39
N PRO A 860 -11.52 3.03 41.39
CA PRO A 860 -11.33 3.89 42.58
C PRO A 860 -10.86 5.30 42.17
N ILE A 861 -11.11 6.31 43.05
CA ILE A 861 -10.62 7.68 42.80
C ILE A 861 -9.07 7.67 42.85
N PRO A 862 -8.39 8.17 41.81
CA PRO A 862 -6.95 8.15 41.72
C PRO A 862 -6.28 8.97 42.84
N ASP A 863 -5.25 8.41 43.46
CA ASP A 863 -4.44 9.06 44.51
C ASP A 863 -5.27 9.62 45.72
N LYS A 864 -6.48 9.05 45.96
CA LYS A 864 -7.30 9.42 47.13
C LYS A 864 -6.54 9.17 48.41
N GLU A 865 -5.96 7.98 48.56
CA GLU A 865 -5.20 7.60 49.75
C GLU A 865 -3.97 8.50 49.99
N PHE A 866 -3.35 8.97 48.91
CA PHE A 866 -2.22 9.90 48.97
C PHE A 866 -2.57 11.20 49.74
N VAL A 867 -3.76 11.76 49.51
CA VAL A 867 -4.24 12.95 50.21
C VAL A 867 -4.67 12.61 51.65
N GLU A 868 -5.50 11.56 51.81
CA GLU A 868 -5.99 11.17 53.14
C GLU A 868 -4.85 10.83 54.11
N THR A 869 -3.85 10.08 53.59
CA THR A 869 -2.68 9.69 54.39
C THR A 869 -1.86 10.91 54.79
N TYR A 870 -1.70 11.91 53.89
CA TYR A 870 -1.01 13.15 54.23
C TYR A 870 -1.75 13.93 55.31
N ILE A 871 -3.07 14.09 55.21
CA ILE A 871 -3.89 14.80 56.20
C ILE A 871 -3.84 14.06 57.56
N LYS A 872 -3.93 12.76 57.54
CA LYS A 872 -3.82 11.91 58.80
C LYS A 872 -2.43 12.06 59.45
N ALA A 873 -1.38 12.25 58.65
CA ALA A 873 -0.04 12.42 59.16
C ALA A 873 0.17 13.67 60.03
N TYR A 874 -0.72 14.67 59.98
CA TYR A 874 -0.72 15.81 60.87
C TYR A 874 -1.02 15.46 62.33
N TYR A 875 -1.53 14.25 62.61
CA TYR A 875 -1.83 13.78 63.94
C TYR A 875 -0.79 12.82 64.54
N LEU A 876 0.30 12.57 63.79
CA LEU A 876 1.32 11.62 64.18
C LEU A 876 2.22 12.11 65.32
N THR A 877 2.60 11.20 66.18
CA THR A 877 3.62 11.40 67.21
C THR A 877 5.02 11.40 66.62
N GLU A 878 6.06 11.76 67.38
CA GLU A 878 7.45 11.79 66.89
C GLU A 878 7.90 10.43 66.37
N ASN A 879 7.60 9.34 67.06
CA ASN A 879 7.99 7.98 66.68
C ASN A 879 7.21 7.51 65.43
N ASP A 880 5.94 7.76 65.39
CA ASP A 880 5.08 7.42 64.25
C ASP A 880 5.46 8.20 63.00
N MET A 881 5.89 9.48 63.14
CA MET A 881 6.37 10.33 62.08
C MET A 881 7.65 9.76 61.43
N GLU A 882 8.56 9.22 62.23
CA GLU A 882 9.79 8.58 61.71
C GLU A 882 9.41 7.34 60.88
N GLN A 883 8.49 6.54 61.34
CA GLN A 883 7.98 5.38 60.61
C GLN A 883 7.26 5.79 59.32
N PHE A 884 6.45 6.84 59.39
CA PHE A 884 5.77 7.44 58.25
C PHE A 884 6.73 7.86 57.14
N ILE A 885 7.80 8.61 57.51
CA ILE A 885 8.83 9.04 56.55
C ILE A 885 9.48 7.86 55.83
N LYS A 886 9.76 6.77 56.55
CA LYS A 886 10.40 5.59 55.98
C LYS A 886 9.47 4.81 55.03
N ASN A 887 8.17 4.77 55.32
CA ASN A 887 7.18 3.98 54.60
C ASN A 887 6.56 4.71 53.40
N HIS A 888 6.52 6.06 53.45
CA HIS A 888 5.83 6.88 52.47
C HIS A 888 6.80 7.71 51.64
N ARG A 889 7.51 7.00 50.71
CA ARG A 889 8.47 7.63 49.77
C ARG A 889 7.83 8.33 48.60
N GLU A 890 6.51 8.22 48.45
CA GLU A 890 5.72 8.90 47.43
C GLU A 890 5.62 10.43 47.66
N TYR A 891 5.85 10.91 48.89
CA TYR A 891 5.93 12.35 49.19
C TYR A 891 7.34 12.93 48.94
N SER A 892 7.39 14.14 48.43
CA SER A 892 8.67 14.83 48.22
C SER A 892 9.33 15.17 49.56
N MET A 893 10.67 15.26 49.53
CA MET A 893 11.45 15.68 50.72
C MET A 893 10.94 17.01 51.31
N LYS A 894 10.56 17.98 50.45
CA LYS A 894 9.99 19.26 50.84
C LYS A 894 8.65 19.07 51.59
N GLN A 895 7.76 18.22 51.06
CA GLN A 895 6.47 17.95 51.70
C GLN A 895 6.65 17.28 53.07
N LEU A 896 7.52 16.30 53.17
CA LEU A 896 7.82 15.64 54.42
C LEU A 896 8.50 16.59 55.44
N ALA A 897 9.47 17.40 55.03
CA ALA A 897 10.13 18.37 55.87
C ALA A 897 9.15 19.44 56.41
N ASN A 898 8.26 19.91 55.57
CA ASN A 898 7.25 20.88 55.94
C ASN A 898 6.23 20.27 56.92
N LEU A 899 5.82 19.03 56.68
CA LEU A 899 4.93 18.28 57.58
C LEU A 899 5.52 18.17 58.98
N VAL A 900 6.78 17.74 59.07
CA VAL A 900 7.51 17.67 60.37
C VAL A 900 7.57 19.03 61.06
N ASN A 901 7.83 20.08 60.28
CA ASN A 901 7.93 21.44 60.85
C ASN A 901 6.60 21.95 61.40
N VAL A 902 5.50 21.69 60.74
CA VAL A 902 4.17 22.18 61.11
C VAL A 902 3.58 21.35 62.25
N CYS A 903 3.71 20.02 62.17
CA CYS A 903 3.10 19.12 63.13
C CYS A 903 3.85 19.07 64.47
N LEU A 904 5.15 19.01 64.38
CA LEU A 904 6.01 18.71 65.53
C LEU A 904 6.96 19.86 65.89
N GLY A 905 7.09 20.90 65.13
CA GLY A 905 8.08 21.94 65.25
C GLY A 905 8.07 22.71 66.61
N SER A 906 6.89 22.79 67.25
CA SER A 906 6.73 23.40 68.60
C SER A 906 6.81 22.40 69.72
N HIS A 907 6.79 21.10 69.46
CA HIS A 907 6.68 20.08 70.50
C HIS A 907 7.88 19.17 70.62
N ILE A 908 8.85 19.21 69.69
CA ILE A 908 10.04 18.39 69.66
C ILE A 908 11.28 19.17 69.87
N ASN A 909 12.28 18.57 70.54
CA ASN A 909 13.57 19.23 70.73
C ASN A 909 14.41 19.28 69.43
N LYS A 910 15.42 20.16 69.39
CA LYS A 910 16.25 20.34 68.18
C LYS A 910 16.92 19.07 67.70
N LYS A 911 17.29 18.15 68.62
CA LYS A 911 17.93 16.86 68.26
C LYS A 911 16.97 15.91 67.59
N ALA A 912 15.72 15.79 68.08
CA ALA A 912 14.69 14.97 67.49
C ALA A 912 14.31 15.48 66.07
N ARG A 913 14.19 16.81 65.97
CA ARG A 913 13.94 17.42 64.62
C ARG A 913 15.05 17.12 63.65
N GLN A 914 16.32 17.24 64.05
CA GLN A 914 17.45 16.88 63.19
C GLN A 914 17.44 15.39 62.78
N LYS A 915 17.04 14.49 63.70
CA LYS A 915 16.90 13.06 63.38
C LYS A 915 15.85 12.79 62.29
N LEU A 916 14.70 13.44 62.41
CA LEU A 916 13.64 13.32 61.41
C LEU A 916 14.05 13.89 60.04
N LEU A 917 14.71 15.04 60.03
CA LEU A 917 15.22 15.65 58.80
C LEU A 917 16.32 14.77 58.16
N ALA A 918 17.21 14.18 58.94
CA ALA A 918 18.20 13.23 58.44
C ALA A 918 17.56 11.98 57.85
N ALA A 919 16.45 11.47 58.42
CA ALA A 919 15.68 10.37 57.85
C ALA A 919 15.03 10.73 56.49
N ILE A 920 14.65 12.01 56.30
CA ILE A 920 14.14 12.50 55.03
C ILE A 920 15.27 12.57 53.98
N ASP A 921 16.45 13.09 54.35
CA ASP A 921 17.62 13.18 53.49
C ASP A 921 18.13 11.78 53.03
N ASP A 922 17.91 10.75 53.86
CA ASP A 922 18.27 9.36 53.51
C ASP A 922 17.34 8.68 52.49
N ILE A 923 16.18 9.29 52.21
CA ILE A 923 15.25 8.75 51.22
C ILE A 923 15.86 8.79 49.83
N ASP A 924 16.60 9.86 49.48
CA ASP A 924 17.17 10.08 48.13
C ASP A 924 18.53 9.40 47.95
N ARG A 925 19.12 8.87 49.02
CA ARG A 925 20.40 8.18 48.87
C ARG A 925 20.21 6.82 48.24
N PRO A 926 20.82 6.55 47.09
CA PRO A 926 20.77 5.23 46.49
C PRO A 926 21.34 4.20 47.48
N LYS A 927 20.58 3.16 47.81
CA LYS A 927 21.14 2.03 48.59
C LYS A 927 22.37 1.51 47.85
N ARG A 928 23.57 1.69 48.45
CA ARG A 928 24.81 1.08 48.00
C ARG A 928 24.73 -0.47 48.04
#